data_f987013bb8ff4bea54090639d573513e
#
_entry.id   f987013bb8ff4bea54090639d573513e
#
_cell.length_a   1.000
_cell.length_b   1.000
_cell.length_c   1.000
_cell.angle_alpha   90.00
_cell.angle_beta   90.00
_cell.angle_gamma   90.00
#
_symmetry.space_group_name_H-M   'P 1'
#
loop_
_entity.id
_entity.type
_entity.pdbx_description
1 polymer ?
#
loop_
_entity_poly.entity_id
_entity_poly.type
_entity_poly.pdbx_seq_one_letter_code
_entity_poly.pdbx_strand_id
1 'polypeptide(L)'
;MIPDDLSPDTSWPLERTIHGLEGPESTSHVYASGTGPSRRLTTRSGFEIEGTPHHPVLVATADGPQWKELQHLTSDDHVAIGRGMEMWGSKRLETTWQPDGPEDRRSRAENVVHHVHAELTDALGRPPARGELRAAYCEARDITDSPTAERTAHRLDLPLTDGRTISTTDDPDLLVSPLNTPTKKSVVLDPDLAYLMGIVIGDGHVEGGSAAPGFTITCDDAALQAELRRISEKHFNQTPRVESFTERSSRLRFSQNKGKVLQDFGLGRHGAWSKEVPSAIRRSPREVAIGFLQGLFDADGHARSDGIELGTRSEALARQVQLLLANLGIVAYRSEKERTGNPFWQLFIGGHNALRFYETVGFRLDAKQSRHEELQNRERGWTRSELVPGTTSLLHALLDKTTPHSRSVHKAFEHVKQDDRTPTRQKIDQCLSLLPNSVQDEPEYETLQALTRPDIFWDEVATVEDSAADTYDFVVPGTHSFMANGIYNHNTTLAHIIANEMGARIRTSSGPVLEQPADIAGVLTNLEEGDLLFIDEIHRLSPVVEEYLYSAMEDYRIDIVIDQGPNARTVQIDLPPFTMVGATTRKGLLTAPLRARFGIDFRYDYYTAELLQEITQRSARILGVQTTEDGAFEIARRSRGTPRVANRLLRRTRDFAEVEGDGRITKEIADRALNALDVDEEGLDDMDTRILLTLIDNFDGGPTGLKNLAVSVGEESGTVEEVYEPYLIQEGFMERTPRGRVALQRAYEHFDRTSPSSEQDLFDQE
;
A
#
# COMPACT_ATOMS: atom_id res chain seq x y z
N MET A 1 7.42 4.72 -9.71
CA MET A 1 6.72 5.11 -10.94
C MET A 1 6.83 3.93 -11.88
N ILE A 2 5.74 3.54 -12.49
CA ILE A 2 5.75 2.63 -13.62
C ILE A 2 6.47 3.38 -14.74
N PRO A 3 7.46 2.78 -15.44
CA PRO A 3 8.10 3.44 -16.57
C PRO A 3 7.08 3.80 -17.64
N ASP A 4 7.19 5.00 -18.22
CA ASP A 4 6.24 5.51 -19.23
C ASP A 4 6.36 4.78 -20.60
N ASP A 5 7.38 3.92 -20.77
CA ASP A 5 7.76 3.22 -21.99
C ASP A 5 7.71 1.68 -21.87
N LEU A 6 6.88 1.15 -20.98
CA LEU A 6 6.64 -0.28 -20.92
C LEU A 6 6.00 -0.79 -22.21
N SER A 7 6.69 -1.72 -22.89
CA SER A 7 6.13 -2.39 -24.06
C SER A 7 4.94 -3.27 -23.65
N PRO A 8 3.89 -3.38 -24.49
CA PRO A 8 2.82 -4.35 -24.28
C PRO A 8 3.36 -5.75 -24.05
N ASP A 9 2.65 -6.56 -23.28
CA ASP A 9 2.96 -7.93 -22.93
C ASP A 9 4.32 -8.14 -22.25
N THR A 10 4.81 -7.11 -21.54
CA THR A 10 6.04 -7.20 -20.77
C THR A 10 5.78 -7.08 -19.27
N SER A 11 6.57 -7.81 -18.49
CA SER A 11 6.60 -7.67 -17.04
C SER A 11 7.84 -6.87 -16.63
N TRP A 12 7.65 -5.97 -15.66
CA TRP A 12 8.71 -5.16 -15.09
C TRP A 12 8.82 -5.42 -13.59
N PRO A 13 10.01 -5.68 -13.05
CA PRO A 13 10.18 -5.81 -11.62
C PRO A 13 9.77 -4.50 -10.92
N LEU A 14 8.76 -4.57 -10.09
CA LEU A 14 8.28 -3.43 -9.32
C LEU A 14 8.01 -3.87 -7.89
N GLU A 15 8.91 -3.52 -7.00
CA GLU A 15 8.69 -3.75 -5.60
C GLU A 15 8.12 -2.50 -4.95
N ARG A 16 6.92 -2.61 -4.46
CA ARG A 16 6.23 -1.59 -3.68
C ARG A 16 5.37 -2.28 -2.63
N THR A 17 5.28 -1.66 -1.47
CA THR A 17 4.24 -2.02 -0.53
C THR A 17 2.92 -1.48 -1.07
N ILE A 18 1.97 -2.37 -1.25
CA ILE A 18 0.59 -2.09 -1.62
C ILE A 18 -0.32 -2.65 -0.52
N HIS A 19 -1.56 -2.22 -0.50
CA HIS A 19 -2.53 -2.76 0.46
C HIS A 19 -3.35 -3.84 -0.22
N GLY A 20 -3.23 -5.07 0.28
CA GLY A 20 -4.11 -6.18 -0.06
C GLY A 20 -5.31 -6.24 0.88
N LEU A 21 -6.19 -7.22 0.67
CA LEU A 21 -7.39 -7.38 1.49
C LEU A 21 -7.06 -7.71 2.96
N GLU A 22 -5.94 -8.37 3.23
CA GLU A 22 -5.51 -8.75 4.57
C GLU A 22 -4.48 -7.78 5.18
N GLY A 23 -4.13 -6.72 4.49
CA GLY A 23 -3.19 -5.71 4.96
C GLY A 23 -2.07 -5.38 3.98
N PRO A 24 -0.97 -4.77 4.45
CA PRO A 24 0.13 -4.38 3.59
C PRO A 24 0.87 -5.59 3.01
N GLU A 25 1.00 -5.63 1.69
CA GLU A 25 1.71 -6.66 0.94
C GLU A 25 2.74 -6.02 0.00
N SER A 26 3.71 -6.82 -0.45
CA SER A 26 4.69 -6.35 -1.43
C SER A 26 4.36 -6.89 -2.82
N THR A 27 4.37 -6.01 -3.82
CA THR A 27 4.36 -6.43 -5.23
C THR A 27 5.73 -6.97 -5.61
N SER A 28 5.77 -7.91 -6.54
CA SER A 28 7.04 -8.36 -7.15
C SER A 28 7.25 -7.78 -8.55
N HIS A 29 6.19 -7.63 -9.31
CA HIS A 29 6.21 -7.16 -10.70
C HIS A 29 4.97 -6.33 -11.00
N VAL A 30 5.08 -5.49 -12.02
CA VAL A 30 3.96 -4.95 -12.79
C VAL A 30 3.98 -5.56 -14.18
N TYR A 31 2.84 -6.01 -14.65
CA TYR A 31 2.62 -6.50 -16.00
C TYR A 31 1.86 -5.45 -16.80
N ALA A 32 2.34 -5.11 -17.98
CA ALA A 32 1.66 -4.21 -18.91
C ALA A 32 0.94 -5.06 -19.95
N SER A 33 -0.40 -5.05 -19.94
CA SER A 33 -1.21 -5.80 -20.92
C SER A 33 -1.33 -5.07 -22.27
N GLY A 34 -0.81 -3.84 -22.36
CA GLY A 34 -0.95 -2.99 -23.54
C GLY A 34 -2.33 -2.34 -23.65
N THR A 35 -2.55 -1.67 -24.80
CA THR A 35 -3.82 -1.00 -25.11
C THR A 35 -4.82 -1.99 -25.63
N GLY A 36 -5.90 -2.21 -24.88
CA GLY A 36 -6.97 -3.13 -25.26
C GLY A 36 -8.35 -2.64 -24.86
N PRO A 37 -9.42 -3.44 -25.18
CA PRO A 37 -10.75 -3.16 -24.67
C PRO A 37 -10.72 -3.12 -23.14
N SER A 38 -11.20 -2.03 -22.56
CA SER A 38 -11.26 -1.83 -21.12
C SER A 38 -12.67 -1.41 -20.68
N ARG A 39 -12.92 -1.51 -19.40
CA ARG A 39 -14.12 -1.00 -18.72
C ARG A 39 -13.70 0.02 -17.70
N ARG A 40 -14.33 1.18 -17.72
CA ARG A 40 -14.16 2.21 -16.70
C ARG A 40 -15.32 2.15 -15.72
N LEU A 41 -15.01 1.78 -14.49
CA LEU A 41 -15.91 1.85 -13.35
C LEU A 41 -15.80 3.21 -12.69
N THR A 42 -16.92 3.87 -12.47
CA THR A 42 -17.03 5.07 -11.63
C THR A 42 -18.06 4.80 -10.54
N THR A 43 -17.68 5.09 -9.30
CA THR A 43 -18.55 4.95 -8.15
C THR A 43 -19.30 6.26 -7.85
N ARG A 44 -20.32 6.18 -7.00
CA ARG A 44 -21.12 7.35 -6.59
C ARG A 44 -20.31 8.40 -5.84
N SER A 45 -19.30 8.00 -5.08
CA SER A 45 -18.38 8.93 -4.42
C SER A 45 -17.29 9.44 -5.36
N GLY A 46 -17.23 8.97 -6.61
CA GLY A 46 -16.29 9.41 -7.63
C GLY A 46 -14.94 8.70 -7.60
N PHE A 47 -14.83 7.51 -6.99
CA PHE A 47 -13.67 6.65 -7.21
C PHE A 47 -13.76 6.01 -8.59
N GLU A 48 -12.63 5.86 -9.25
CA GLU A 48 -12.57 5.35 -10.62
C GLU A 48 -11.45 4.33 -10.76
N ILE A 49 -11.77 3.23 -11.47
CA ILE A 49 -10.77 2.29 -11.96
C ILE A 49 -11.07 1.95 -13.41
N GLU A 50 -10.03 1.71 -14.18
CA GLU A 50 -10.11 1.23 -15.53
C GLU A 50 -9.27 -0.04 -15.66
N GLY A 51 -9.87 -1.11 -16.14
CA GLY A 51 -9.27 -2.42 -16.26
C GLY A 51 -9.87 -3.22 -17.39
N THR A 52 -9.32 -4.40 -17.66
CA THR A 52 -9.90 -5.32 -18.64
C THR A 52 -11.32 -5.71 -18.24
N PRO A 53 -12.21 -6.09 -19.17
CA PRO A 53 -13.59 -6.48 -18.84
C PRO A 53 -13.69 -7.56 -17.76
N HIS A 54 -12.72 -8.47 -17.72
CA HIS A 54 -12.65 -9.59 -16.77
C HIS A 54 -11.93 -9.24 -15.46
N HIS A 55 -11.48 -8.00 -15.29
CA HIS A 55 -10.75 -7.58 -14.09
C HIS A 55 -11.68 -7.61 -12.87
N PRO A 56 -11.37 -8.42 -11.82
CA PRO A 56 -12.27 -8.57 -10.70
C PRO A 56 -12.06 -7.47 -9.65
N VAL A 57 -13.18 -6.94 -9.16
CA VAL A 57 -13.23 -6.01 -8.01
C VAL A 57 -14.08 -6.60 -6.89
N LEU A 58 -13.80 -6.24 -5.66
CA LEU A 58 -14.51 -6.76 -4.50
C LEU A 58 -15.86 -6.04 -4.35
N VAL A 59 -16.95 -6.81 -4.29
CA VAL A 59 -18.32 -6.30 -4.12
C VAL A 59 -18.99 -6.87 -2.87
N ALA A 60 -19.92 -6.11 -2.30
CA ALA A 60 -20.76 -6.59 -1.20
C ALA A 60 -21.94 -7.40 -1.76
N THR A 61 -22.15 -8.60 -1.21
CA THR A 61 -23.33 -9.44 -1.50
C THR A 61 -24.01 -9.88 -0.20
N ALA A 62 -25.17 -10.52 -0.32
CA ALA A 62 -25.86 -11.11 0.83
C ALA A 62 -25.05 -12.26 1.48
N ASP A 63 -24.17 -12.90 0.71
CA ASP A 63 -23.33 -14.01 1.13
C ASP A 63 -21.92 -13.54 1.57
N GLY A 64 -21.74 -12.24 1.69
CA GLY A 64 -20.46 -11.61 2.08
C GLY A 64 -19.74 -10.91 0.94
N PRO A 65 -18.48 -10.46 1.18
CA PRO A 65 -17.65 -9.88 0.13
C PRO A 65 -17.30 -10.91 -0.95
N GLN A 66 -17.52 -10.57 -2.22
CA GLN A 66 -17.22 -11.44 -3.35
C GLN A 66 -16.48 -10.69 -4.47
N TRP A 67 -15.68 -11.42 -5.26
CA TRP A 67 -15.01 -10.88 -6.43
C TRP A 67 -15.95 -10.92 -7.63
N LYS A 68 -16.15 -9.78 -8.30
CA LYS A 68 -17.00 -9.64 -9.47
C LYS A 68 -16.30 -8.89 -10.58
N GLU A 69 -16.32 -9.41 -11.80
CA GLU A 69 -15.66 -8.81 -12.95
C GLU A 69 -16.32 -7.49 -13.36
N LEU A 70 -15.51 -6.53 -13.85
CA LEU A 70 -15.98 -5.21 -14.28
C LEU A 70 -17.13 -5.28 -15.28
N GLN A 71 -17.10 -6.23 -16.23
CA GLN A 71 -18.14 -6.38 -17.25
C GLN A 71 -19.51 -6.82 -16.68
N HIS A 72 -19.53 -7.43 -15.51
CA HIS A 72 -20.76 -7.93 -14.87
C HIS A 72 -21.31 -6.97 -13.81
N LEU A 73 -20.64 -5.86 -13.55
CA LEU A 73 -21.11 -4.86 -12.60
C LEU A 73 -22.34 -4.13 -13.13
N THR A 74 -23.24 -3.84 -12.21
CA THR A 74 -24.48 -3.07 -12.45
C THR A 74 -24.57 -1.91 -11.45
N SER A 75 -25.50 -1.00 -11.64
CA SER A 75 -25.76 0.11 -10.71
C SER A 75 -26.23 -0.35 -9.32
N ASP A 76 -26.65 -1.60 -9.16
CA ASP A 76 -27.10 -2.14 -7.87
C ASP A 76 -25.92 -2.68 -7.03
N ASP A 77 -24.76 -2.85 -7.66
CA ASP A 77 -23.56 -3.34 -6.99
C ASP A 77 -22.90 -2.24 -6.13
N HIS A 78 -22.26 -2.67 -5.06
CA HIS A 78 -21.46 -1.82 -4.19
C HIS A 78 -20.04 -2.36 -4.11
N VAL A 79 -19.07 -1.57 -4.53
CA VAL A 79 -17.66 -1.97 -4.55
C VAL A 79 -16.92 -1.54 -3.28
N ALA A 80 -15.92 -2.30 -2.91
CA ALA A 80 -15.09 -2.06 -1.74
C ALA A 80 -14.08 -0.94 -2.00
N ILE A 81 -14.20 0.14 -1.25
CA ILE A 81 -13.22 1.24 -1.20
C ILE A 81 -12.39 1.09 0.07
N GLY A 82 -11.08 1.06 -0.09
CA GLY A 82 -10.17 1.03 1.05
C GLY A 82 -10.10 2.38 1.77
N ARG A 83 -10.14 2.34 3.10
CA ARG A 83 -10.03 3.54 3.94
C ARG A 83 -9.20 3.30 5.19
N GLY A 84 -8.45 4.32 5.65
CA GLY A 84 -7.62 4.20 6.85
C GLY A 84 -6.47 3.21 6.71
N MET A 85 -5.93 3.07 5.50
CA MET A 85 -4.88 2.12 5.19
C MET A 85 -3.55 2.45 5.88
N GLU A 86 -3.39 3.72 6.33
CA GLU A 86 -2.17 4.22 6.97
C GLU A 86 -0.89 3.94 6.16
N MET A 87 -1.00 3.91 4.84
CA MET A 87 0.12 3.69 3.91
C MET A 87 0.87 4.99 3.66
N TRP A 88 1.95 5.20 4.40
CA TRP A 88 2.76 6.41 4.35
C TRP A 88 4.23 6.08 4.10
N GLY A 89 4.95 7.04 3.52
CA GLY A 89 6.40 6.95 3.43
C GLY A 89 7.06 7.02 4.81
N SER A 90 8.15 6.30 5.00
CA SER A 90 8.90 6.30 6.26
C SER A 90 9.99 7.39 6.32
N LYS A 91 10.47 7.86 5.17
CA LYS A 91 11.61 8.78 5.08
C LYS A 91 11.14 10.23 4.90
N ARG A 92 11.71 11.14 5.68
CA ARG A 92 11.60 12.58 5.44
C ARG A 92 12.49 12.93 4.26
N LEU A 93 11.90 13.55 3.23
CA LEU A 93 12.63 14.02 2.07
C LEU A 93 13.32 15.34 2.40
N GLU A 94 14.51 15.53 1.85
CA GLU A 94 15.28 16.76 2.02
C GLU A 94 15.84 17.25 0.68
N THR A 95 16.05 18.54 0.59
CA THR A 95 16.77 19.19 -0.52
C THR A 95 17.77 20.19 0.02
N THR A 96 18.65 20.65 -0.84
CA THR A 96 19.63 21.68 -0.47
C THR A 96 19.24 23.02 -1.04
N TRP A 97 19.29 24.04 -0.21
CA TRP A 97 18.98 25.41 -0.60
C TRP A 97 20.20 26.31 -0.52
N GLN A 98 20.38 27.14 -1.54
CA GLN A 98 21.37 28.22 -1.56
C GLN A 98 20.64 29.56 -1.57
N PRO A 99 20.88 30.42 -0.59
CA PRO A 99 20.32 31.77 -0.60
C PRO A 99 20.95 32.62 -1.71
N ASP A 100 20.19 32.95 -2.77
CA ASP A 100 20.66 33.72 -3.93
C ASP A 100 19.85 35.00 -4.25
N GLY A 101 19.08 35.49 -3.29
CA GLY A 101 18.32 36.72 -3.43
C GLY A 101 19.19 37.99 -3.38
N PRO A 102 18.70 39.16 -3.88
CA PRO A 102 19.39 40.45 -3.71
C PRO A 102 19.67 40.80 -2.24
N GLU A 103 18.78 40.40 -1.32
CA GLU A 103 18.95 40.58 0.13
C GLU A 103 20.05 39.64 0.68
N ASP A 104 20.10 38.41 0.21
CA ASP A 104 21.13 37.46 0.59
C ASP A 104 22.48 37.82 0.03
N ARG A 105 22.56 38.41 -1.18
CA ARG A 105 23.81 38.97 -1.73
C ARG A 105 24.30 40.12 -0.88
N ARG A 106 23.36 40.95 -0.37
CA ARG A 106 23.70 42.05 0.52
C ARG A 106 24.20 41.55 1.88
N SER A 107 23.50 40.63 2.49
CA SER A 107 23.90 39.99 3.75
C SER A 107 25.23 39.24 3.63
N ARG A 108 25.45 38.55 2.51
CA ARG A 108 26.74 37.92 2.23
C ARG A 108 27.85 38.94 2.07
N ALA A 109 27.61 40.03 1.35
CA ALA A 109 28.59 41.11 1.22
C ALA A 109 28.91 41.71 2.59
N GLU A 110 27.91 41.90 3.43
CA GLU A 110 28.11 42.40 4.80
C GLU A 110 28.95 41.46 5.65
N ASN A 111 28.66 40.14 5.62
CA ASN A 111 29.41 39.12 6.36
C ASN A 111 30.85 39.00 5.86
N VAL A 112 31.05 39.00 4.52
CA VAL A 112 32.41 38.98 3.94
C VAL A 112 33.21 40.23 4.36
N VAL A 113 32.59 41.41 4.25
CA VAL A 113 33.26 42.66 4.62
C VAL A 113 33.58 42.71 6.11
N HIS A 114 32.70 42.24 6.97
CA HIS A 114 32.96 42.11 8.39
C HIS A 114 34.15 41.20 8.68
N HIS A 115 34.18 40.02 8.06
CA HIS A 115 35.23 39.02 8.25
C HIS A 115 36.58 39.55 7.76
N VAL A 116 36.64 40.02 6.51
CA VAL A 116 37.85 40.57 5.90
C VAL A 116 38.36 41.80 6.67
N HIS A 117 37.45 42.67 7.12
CA HIS A 117 37.82 43.83 7.91
C HIS A 117 38.43 43.42 9.25
N ALA A 118 37.88 42.41 9.93
CA ALA A 118 38.39 41.92 11.21
C ALA A 118 39.79 41.29 11.05
N GLU A 119 39.98 40.42 10.05
CA GLU A 119 41.28 39.79 9.77
C GLU A 119 42.36 40.82 9.42
N LEU A 120 42.05 41.79 8.54
CA LEU A 120 42.99 42.85 8.21
C LEU A 120 43.29 43.73 9.41
N THR A 121 42.31 44.03 10.26
CA THR A 121 42.57 44.85 11.46
C THR A 121 43.50 44.15 12.44
N ASP A 122 43.34 42.82 12.60
CA ASP A 122 44.17 41.99 13.44
C ASP A 122 45.62 41.91 12.87
N ALA A 123 45.74 41.62 11.57
CA ALA A 123 47.02 41.52 10.88
C ALA A 123 47.82 42.86 10.86
N LEU A 124 47.14 43.98 10.65
CA LEU A 124 47.77 45.31 10.52
C LEU A 124 47.93 46.02 11.87
N GLY A 125 47.30 45.56 12.94
CA GLY A 125 47.24 46.25 14.24
C GLY A 125 46.54 47.63 14.19
N ARG A 126 45.81 47.91 13.09
CA ARG A 126 45.05 49.14 12.82
C ARG A 126 43.87 48.88 11.90
N PRO A 127 42.85 49.73 11.84
CA PRO A 127 41.83 49.61 10.84
C PRO A 127 42.40 49.68 9.41
N PRO A 128 41.89 48.84 8.45
CA PRO A 128 42.41 48.82 7.10
C PRO A 128 42.08 50.12 6.33
N ALA A 129 42.88 50.49 5.36
CA ALA A 129 42.59 51.52 4.41
C ALA A 129 41.54 51.01 3.37
N ARG A 130 40.81 51.92 2.68
CA ARG A 130 39.81 51.56 1.70
C ARG A 130 40.32 50.62 0.60
N GLY A 131 41.55 50.91 0.10
CA GLY A 131 42.20 50.08 -0.93
C GLY A 131 42.54 48.66 -0.43
N GLU A 132 43.05 48.54 0.80
CA GLU A 132 43.40 47.27 1.44
C GLU A 132 42.13 46.40 1.61
N LEU A 133 41.07 46.98 2.16
CA LEU A 133 39.78 46.28 2.32
C LEU A 133 39.20 45.84 0.98
N ARG A 134 39.28 46.69 -0.04
CA ARG A 134 38.79 46.41 -1.38
C ARG A 134 39.57 45.28 -2.03
N ALA A 135 40.90 45.29 -1.95
CA ALA A 135 41.76 44.25 -2.52
C ALA A 135 41.46 42.88 -1.85
N ALA A 136 41.48 42.82 -0.52
CA ALA A 136 41.23 41.60 0.22
C ALA A 136 39.76 41.07 0.00
N TYR A 137 38.81 41.98 -0.12
CA TYR A 137 37.44 41.57 -0.47
C TYR A 137 37.36 40.97 -1.88
N CYS A 138 38.02 41.57 -2.86
CA CYS A 138 38.06 41.06 -4.23
C CYS A 138 38.75 39.69 -4.30
N GLU A 139 39.86 39.52 -3.56
CA GLU A 139 40.57 38.26 -3.44
C GLU A 139 39.71 37.17 -2.79
N ALA A 140 39.08 37.46 -1.65
CA ALA A 140 38.18 36.55 -0.95
C ALA A 140 36.96 36.13 -1.79
N ARG A 141 36.64 36.87 -2.82
CA ARG A 141 35.49 36.62 -3.73
C ARG A 141 35.90 36.15 -5.11
N ASP A 142 37.18 36.06 -5.40
CA ASP A 142 37.70 35.70 -6.74
C ASP A 142 37.13 36.62 -7.84
N ILE A 143 37.17 37.94 -7.60
CA ILE A 143 36.70 38.97 -8.54
C ILE A 143 37.74 40.03 -8.78
N THR A 144 37.79 40.57 -9.97
CA THR A 144 38.90 41.49 -10.39
C THR A 144 38.76 42.89 -9.81
N ASP A 145 37.58 43.40 -9.58
CA ASP A 145 37.30 44.69 -8.97
C ASP A 145 35.89 44.88 -8.49
N SER A 146 35.68 45.51 -7.33
CA SER A 146 34.32 45.84 -6.84
C SER A 146 34.35 46.93 -5.76
N PRO A 147 33.61 48.04 -5.94
CA PRO A 147 33.46 49.06 -4.88
C PRO A 147 32.51 48.63 -3.77
N THR A 148 32.02 47.36 -3.80
CA THR A 148 31.04 46.86 -2.84
C THR A 148 31.56 46.82 -1.41
N ALA A 149 32.86 46.48 -1.22
CA ALA A 149 33.50 46.40 0.09
C ALA A 149 33.44 47.76 0.82
N GLU A 150 33.86 48.81 0.17
CA GLU A 150 33.91 50.17 0.76
C GLU A 150 32.51 50.69 1.11
N ARG A 151 31.53 50.50 0.20
CA ARG A 151 30.13 50.89 0.43
C ARG A 151 29.49 50.12 1.56
N THR A 152 29.84 48.84 1.67
CA THR A 152 29.32 47.98 2.72
C THR A 152 29.95 48.30 4.07
N ALA A 153 31.27 48.51 4.14
CA ALA A 153 31.94 48.93 5.34
C ALA A 153 31.39 50.26 5.88
N HIS A 154 31.19 51.24 5.01
CA HIS A 154 30.55 52.53 5.39
C HIS A 154 29.14 52.34 5.96
N ARG A 155 28.35 51.47 5.41
CA ARG A 155 26.99 51.17 5.88
C ARG A 155 26.97 50.42 7.23
N LEU A 156 27.99 49.63 7.49
CA LEU A 156 28.18 48.86 8.74
C LEU A 156 28.94 49.66 9.81
N ASP A 157 29.27 50.94 9.56
CA ASP A 157 30.05 51.83 10.43
C ASP A 157 31.42 51.22 10.84
N LEU A 158 32.02 50.43 9.94
CA LEU A 158 33.32 49.84 10.17
C LEU A 158 34.41 50.92 10.02
N PRO A 159 35.36 51.06 10.96
CA PRO A 159 36.41 52.07 10.89
C PRO A 159 37.38 51.78 9.74
N LEU A 160 37.66 52.80 8.92
CA LEU A 160 38.64 52.75 7.85
C LEU A 160 39.65 53.89 8.06
N THR A 161 40.90 53.64 7.72
CA THR A 161 41.96 54.68 7.74
C THR A 161 42.18 55.28 6.36
N ASP A 162 42.50 56.55 6.26
CA ASP A 162 42.86 57.22 5.00
C ASP A 162 44.35 56.98 4.62
N GLY A 163 44.94 55.84 5.05
CA GLY A 163 46.32 55.47 4.79
C GLY A 163 46.60 55.22 3.30
N ARG A 164 47.91 55.23 2.91
CA ARG A 164 48.35 54.86 1.56
C ARG A 164 47.92 53.43 1.27
N THR A 165 47.43 53.19 0.07
CA THR A 165 47.05 51.88 -0.42
C THR A 165 48.24 50.97 -0.44
N ILE A 166 48.30 49.96 0.42
CA ILE A 166 49.21 48.81 0.33
C ILE A 166 48.43 47.72 -0.40
N SER A 167 49.02 47.19 -1.46
CA SER A 167 48.43 46.05 -2.16
C SER A 167 48.58 44.81 -1.28
N THR A 168 47.54 44.03 -1.05
CA THR A 168 47.58 42.75 -0.33
C THR A 168 48.43 41.71 -1.05
N THR A 169 48.76 41.96 -2.35
CA THR A 169 49.66 41.12 -3.15
C THR A 169 51.13 41.32 -2.81
N ASP A 170 51.52 42.43 -2.13
CA ASP A 170 52.89 42.74 -1.79
C ASP A 170 53.29 42.22 -0.41
N ASP A 171 52.36 41.72 0.39
CA ASP A 171 52.59 41.14 1.70
C ASP A 171 51.88 39.78 1.83
N PRO A 172 52.63 38.64 1.75
CA PRO A 172 52.06 37.32 1.82
C PRO A 172 51.39 36.98 3.17
N ASP A 173 51.68 37.70 4.23
CA ASP A 173 51.07 37.50 5.54
C ASP A 173 49.69 38.17 5.68
N LEU A 174 49.28 38.98 4.67
CA LEU A 174 47.97 39.61 4.58
C LEU A 174 46.94 38.81 3.75
N LEU A 175 47.25 37.59 3.33
CA LEU A 175 46.37 36.72 2.61
C LEU A 175 45.18 36.29 3.51
N VAL A 176 44.01 36.78 3.18
CA VAL A 176 42.76 36.36 3.85
C VAL A 176 42.39 35.00 3.33
N SER A 177 42.17 34.05 4.25
CA SER A 177 41.73 32.70 3.89
C SER A 177 40.47 32.74 2.99
N PRO A 178 40.42 31.97 1.88
CA PRO A 178 39.23 31.95 1.04
C PRO A 178 38.03 31.57 1.86
N LEU A 179 37.04 32.46 1.89
CA LEU A 179 35.77 32.17 2.54
C LEU A 179 35.15 30.92 1.92
N ASN A 180 34.93 29.94 2.77
CA ASN A 180 34.20 28.76 2.36
C ASN A 180 32.93 29.16 1.56
N THR A 181 32.77 28.54 0.41
CA THR A 181 31.54 28.64 -0.40
C THR A 181 30.33 28.57 0.53
N PRO A 182 29.29 29.38 0.33
CA PRO A 182 28.13 29.41 1.22
C PRO A 182 27.60 27.99 1.37
N THR A 183 27.58 27.50 2.59
CA THR A 183 27.11 26.17 2.95
C THR A 183 25.69 26.02 2.44
N LYS A 184 25.49 25.06 1.55
CA LYS A 184 24.13 24.63 1.19
C LYS A 184 23.42 24.26 2.48
N LYS A 185 22.29 24.90 2.77
CA LYS A 185 21.44 24.52 3.91
C LYS A 185 20.55 23.38 3.47
N SER A 186 20.53 22.31 4.23
CA SER A 186 19.51 21.26 4.08
C SER A 186 18.16 21.80 4.53
N VAL A 187 17.15 21.57 3.71
CA VAL A 187 15.74 21.87 4.02
C VAL A 187 14.97 20.56 3.97
N VAL A 188 14.45 20.17 5.13
CA VAL A 188 13.64 18.95 5.28
C VAL A 188 12.18 19.27 5.00
N LEU A 189 11.51 18.39 4.26
CA LEU A 189 10.06 18.45 4.06
C LEU A 189 9.38 18.01 5.36
N ASP A 190 9.01 18.99 6.18
CA ASP A 190 8.27 18.81 7.41
C ASP A 190 6.80 19.26 7.24
N PRO A 191 5.92 19.06 8.26
CA PRO A 191 4.52 19.47 8.19
C PRO A 191 4.30 20.96 7.93
N ASP A 192 5.21 21.83 8.38
CA ASP A 192 5.11 23.27 8.15
C ASP A 192 5.40 23.64 6.70
N LEU A 193 6.45 23.06 6.12
CA LEU A 193 6.77 23.29 4.71
C LEU A 193 5.71 22.67 3.79
N ALA A 194 5.16 21.52 4.17
CA ALA A 194 4.05 20.89 3.45
C ALA A 194 2.78 21.75 3.52
N TYR A 195 2.49 22.37 4.66
CA TYR A 195 1.42 23.35 4.80
C TYR A 195 1.59 24.53 3.84
N LEU A 196 2.79 25.11 3.79
CA LEU A 196 3.11 26.17 2.82
C LEU A 196 2.86 25.72 1.38
N MET A 197 3.27 24.49 1.03
CA MET A 197 3.03 23.93 -0.30
C MET A 197 1.52 23.79 -0.61
N GLY A 198 0.73 23.38 0.36
CA GLY A 198 -0.74 23.32 0.25
C GLY A 198 -1.36 24.69 -0.04
N ILE A 199 -0.95 25.73 0.71
CA ILE A 199 -1.38 27.11 0.45
C ILE A 199 -0.96 27.60 -0.93
N VAL A 200 0.27 27.29 -1.39
CA VAL A 200 0.74 27.69 -2.73
C VAL A 200 -0.06 27.01 -3.83
N ILE A 201 -0.47 25.77 -3.66
CA ILE A 201 -1.36 25.07 -4.61
C ILE A 201 -2.75 25.70 -4.63
N GLY A 202 -3.30 26.08 -3.48
CA GLY A 202 -4.57 26.81 -3.44
C GLY A 202 -4.44 28.21 -4.05
N ASP A 203 -3.94 29.16 -3.30
CA ASP A 203 -3.93 30.61 -3.57
C ASP A 203 -2.60 31.17 -4.06
N GLY A 204 -1.61 30.31 -4.34
CA GLY A 204 -0.28 30.72 -4.72
C GLY A 204 -0.02 30.74 -6.24
N HIS A 205 1.08 31.41 -6.59
CA HIS A 205 1.63 31.42 -7.94
C HIS A 205 3.14 31.33 -7.92
N VAL A 206 3.72 30.33 -8.60
CA VAL A 206 5.17 30.18 -8.79
C VAL A 206 5.62 30.97 -10.02
N GLU A 207 6.58 31.88 -9.85
CA GLU A 207 7.06 32.76 -10.91
C GLU A 207 7.71 31.97 -12.06
N GLY A 208 7.43 32.37 -13.31
CA GLY A 208 7.96 31.72 -14.51
C GLY A 208 9.27 32.32 -15.00
N GLY A 209 10.04 31.57 -15.81
CA GLY A 209 11.15 32.11 -16.64
C GLY A 209 12.51 32.24 -15.96
N SER A 210 12.66 32.00 -14.67
CA SER A 210 13.94 32.11 -13.95
C SER A 210 14.49 30.72 -13.55
N ALA A 211 15.80 30.55 -13.60
CA ALA A 211 16.51 29.40 -13.01
C ALA A 211 16.33 29.33 -11.47
N ALA A 212 15.93 30.45 -10.87
CA ALA A 212 15.76 30.62 -9.43
C ALA A 212 14.40 31.29 -9.13
N PRO A 213 13.27 30.59 -9.29
CA PRO A 213 11.95 31.17 -9.16
C PRO A 213 11.63 31.58 -7.72
N GLY A 214 10.92 32.71 -7.58
CA GLY A 214 10.17 33.04 -6.39
C GLY A 214 8.73 32.50 -6.48
N PHE A 215 7.91 32.80 -5.47
CA PHE A 215 6.48 32.53 -5.51
C PHE A 215 5.71 33.61 -4.74
N THR A 216 4.43 33.71 -5.03
CA THR A 216 3.55 34.69 -4.37
C THR A 216 2.30 33.99 -3.86
N ILE A 217 1.75 34.49 -2.77
CA ILE A 217 0.49 34.02 -2.17
C ILE A 217 -0.41 35.25 -1.98
N THR A 218 -1.63 35.19 -2.48
CA THR A 218 -2.64 36.23 -2.22
C THR A 218 -3.35 35.91 -0.94
N CYS A 219 -3.27 36.78 0.07
CA CYS A 219 -3.81 36.51 1.39
C CYS A 219 -4.17 37.78 2.12
N ASP A 220 -5.42 37.89 2.59
CA ASP A 220 -5.92 39.00 3.39
C ASP A 220 -6.08 38.67 4.87
N ASP A 221 -6.08 37.38 5.22
CA ASP A 221 -6.20 36.91 6.59
C ASP A 221 -4.90 37.13 7.38
N ALA A 222 -4.98 37.90 8.44
CA ALA A 222 -3.84 38.26 9.27
C ALA A 222 -3.22 37.07 10.03
N ALA A 223 -4.06 36.08 10.43
CA ALA A 223 -3.58 34.86 11.09
C ALA A 223 -2.78 33.99 10.10
N LEU A 224 -3.30 33.82 8.89
CA LEU A 224 -2.58 33.10 7.82
C LEU A 224 -1.27 33.81 7.45
N GLN A 225 -1.27 35.15 7.34
CA GLN A 225 -0.05 35.92 7.10
C GLN A 225 1.00 35.71 8.20
N ALA A 226 0.57 35.67 9.46
CA ALA A 226 1.47 35.44 10.61
C ALA A 226 2.08 34.02 10.55
N GLU A 227 1.27 33.00 10.25
CA GLU A 227 1.71 31.62 10.13
C GLU A 227 2.69 31.44 8.94
N LEU A 228 2.40 32.04 7.79
CA LEU A 228 3.30 32.00 6.62
C LEU A 228 4.64 32.69 6.88
N ARG A 229 4.64 33.78 7.69
CA ARG A 229 5.89 34.42 8.13
C ARG A 229 6.67 33.51 9.05
N ARG A 230 6.04 32.90 10.05
CA ARG A 230 6.67 31.94 10.95
C ARG A 230 7.35 30.79 10.17
N ILE A 231 6.64 30.20 9.23
CA ILE A 231 7.16 29.11 8.38
C ILE A 231 8.34 29.59 7.53
N SER A 232 8.21 30.80 6.94
CA SER A 232 9.30 31.38 6.13
C SER A 232 10.56 31.65 6.95
N GLU A 233 10.41 32.15 8.17
CA GLU A 233 11.53 32.39 9.09
C GLU A 233 12.19 31.07 9.49
N LYS A 234 11.40 30.05 9.84
CA LYS A 234 11.90 28.71 10.23
C LYS A 234 12.76 28.07 9.14
N HIS A 235 12.27 28.02 7.90
CA HIS A 235 12.91 27.27 6.82
C HIS A 235 13.89 28.10 6.00
N PHE A 236 13.61 29.38 5.80
CA PHE A 236 14.37 30.26 4.92
C PHE A 236 15.10 31.39 5.65
N ASN A 237 14.92 31.53 6.96
CA ASN A 237 15.48 32.61 7.77
C ASN A 237 15.20 34.00 7.17
N GLN A 238 14.04 34.18 6.57
CA GLN A 238 13.60 35.41 5.91
C GLN A 238 12.09 35.61 6.02
N THR A 239 11.67 36.87 6.15
CA THR A 239 10.29 37.28 6.14
C THR A 239 9.82 37.58 4.71
N PRO A 240 8.66 37.09 4.25
CA PRO A 240 8.11 37.46 2.96
C PRO A 240 7.73 38.94 2.90
N ARG A 241 7.86 39.57 1.72
CA ARG A 241 7.43 40.95 1.51
C ARG A 241 5.93 40.99 1.34
N VAL A 242 5.29 42.00 1.96
CA VAL A 242 3.87 42.29 1.75
C VAL A 242 3.76 43.38 0.68
N GLU A 243 3.02 43.09 -0.40
CA GLU A 243 2.75 44.02 -1.48
C GLU A 243 1.22 44.26 -1.55
N SER A 244 0.77 45.49 -1.69
CA SER A 244 -0.64 45.76 -2.02
C SER A 244 -0.91 45.28 -3.45
N PHE A 245 -1.90 44.39 -3.62
CA PHE A 245 -2.26 43.83 -4.93
C PHE A 245 -3.52 44.51 -5.51
N THR A 246 -4.50 44.76 -4.64
CA THR A 246 -5.69 45.55 -4.96
C THR A 246 -6.05 46.41 -3.73
N GLU A 247 -7.06 47.28 -3.87
CA GLU A 247 -7.58 48.05 -2.69
C GLU A 247 -8.04 47.17 -1.52
N ARG A 248 -8.29 45.88 -1.75
CA ARG A 248 -8.83 44.90 -0.81
C ARG A 248 -8.00 43.64 -0.63
N SER A 249 -6.87 43.49 -1.33
CA SER A 249 -6.06 42.28 -1.22
C SER A 249 -4.57 42.55 -1.15
N SER A 250 -3.91 41.83 -0.27
CA SER A 250 -2.46 41.81 -0.07
C SER A 250 -1.84 40.58 -0.71
N ARG A 251 -0.61 40.71 -1.20
CA ARG A 251 0.19 39.63 -1.74
C ARG A 251 1.47 39.49 -0.94
N LEU A 252 1.70 38.26 -0.43
CA LEU A 252 2.98 37.87 0.16
C LEU A 252 3.92 37.38 -0.94
N ARG A 253 5.06 38.04 -1.09
CA ARG A 253 6.08 37.68 -2.06
C ARG A 253 7.27 37.03 -1.38
N PHE A 254 7.57 35.82 -1.79
CA PHE A 254 8.74 35.05 -1.41
C PHE A 254 9.81 35.23 -2.49
N SER A 255 11.01 35.65 -2.10
CA SER A 255 12.08 35.98 -3.01
C SER A 255 12.61 34.78 -3.81
N GLN A 256 13.44 35.06 -4.83
CA GLN A 256 14.05 34.06 -5.71
C GLN A 256 14.71 32.90 -4.93
N ASN A 257 14.81 31.73 -5.54
CA ASN A 257 15.31 30.44 -5.03
C ASN A 257 14.38 29.69 -4.05
N LYS A 258 13.46 30.34 -3.35
CA LYS A 258 12.54 29.62 -2.46
C LYS A 258 11.54 28.77 -3.25
N GLY A 259 11.11 29.24 -4.41
CA GLY A 259 10.32 28.46 -5.34
C GLY A 259 11.05 27.23 -5.88
N LYS A 260 12.40 27.28 -5.98
CA LYS A 260 13.21 26.13 -6.36
C LYS A 260 13.12 25.01 -5.33
N VAL A 261 13.17 25.32 -4.03
CA VAL A 261 12.96 24.35 -2.96
C VAL A 261 11.63 23.64 -3.11
N LEU A 262 10.55 24.39 -3.37
CA LEU A 262 9.23 23.80 -3.57
C LEU A 262 9.18 22.94 -4.85
N GLN A 263 9.88 23.37 -5.92
CA GLN A 263 10.00 22.58 -7.17
C GLN A 263 10.77 21.27 -6.96
N ASP A 264 11.83 21.28 -6.17
CA ASP A 264 12.61 20.07 -5.85
C ASP A 264 11.75 19.04 -5.10
N PHE A 265 10.75 19.49 -4.35
CA PHE A 265 9.72 18.62 -3.75
C PHE A 265 8.54 18.31 -4.69
N GLY A 266 8.64 18.67 -5.96
CA GLY A 266 7.66 18.32 -6.98
C GLY A 266 6.50 19.30 -7.12
N LEU A 267 6.59 20.52 -6.55
CA LEU A 267 5.61 21.56 -6.79
C LEU A 267 5.90 22.22 -8.15
N GLY A 268 5.26 21.71 -9.20
CA GLY A 268 5.46 22.20 -10.57
C GLY A 268 4.86 23.57 -10.81
N ARG A 269 5.13 24.11 -12.02
CA ARG A 269 4.47 25.30 -12.54
C ARG A 269 3.14 24.88 -13.16
N HIS A 270 2.10 24.85 -12.36
CA HIS A 270 0.79 24.40 -12.82
C HIS A 270 -0.14 25.59 -13.06
N GLY A 271 -0.82 25.58 -14.19
CA GLY A 271 -2.04 26.36 -14.38
C GLY A 271 -3.16 25.80 -13.53
N ALA A 272 -4.27 26.52 -13.40
CA ALA A 272 -5.41 26.08 -12.57
C ALA A 272 -5.95 24.69 -12.93
N TRP A 273 -5.75 24.24 -14.17
CA TRP A 273 -6.23 22.97 -14.72
C TRP A 273 -5.27 21.78 -14.51
N SER A 274 -4.01 22.04 -14.23
CA SER A 274 -2.95 21.03 -14.15
C SER A 274 -2.32 20.94 -12.76
N LYS A 275 -2.99 21.44 -11.72
CA LYS A 275 -2.54 21.30 -10.34
C LYS A 275 -2.58 19.84 -9.91
N GLU A 276 -1.56 19.39 -9.17
CA GLU A 276 -1.46 18.05 -8.63
C GLU A 276 -0.90 18.08 -7.21
N VAL A 277 -1.14 17.01 -6.46
CA VAL A 277 -0.45 16.78 -5.18
C VAL A 277 1.02 16.48 -5.48
N PRO A 278 1.97 17.26 -4.94
CA PRO A 278 3.39 17.02 -5.19
C PRO A 278 3.82 15.60 -4.87
N SER A 279 4.64 15.01 -5.74
CA SER A 279 5.07 13.62 -5.58
C SER A 279 5.80 13.36 -4.26
N ALA A 280 6.49 14.36 -3.72
CA ALA A 280 7.14 14.30 -2.42
C ALA A 280 6.12 14.12 -1.28
N ILE A 281 4.98 14.83 -1.31
CA ILE A 281 3.91 14.70 -0.31
C ILE A 281 3.34 13.28 -0.29
N ARG A 282 3.08 12.71 -1.49
CA ARG A 282 2.53 11.35 -1.62
C ARG A 282 3.46 10.23 -1.10
N ARG A 283 4.75 10.53 -0.91
CA ARG A 283 5.79 9.60 -0.45
C ARG A 283 6.29 9.92 0.96
N SER A 284 5.74 10.92 1.60
CA SER A 284 6.15 11.40 2.92
C SER A 284 5.40 10.71 4.06
N PRO A 285 5.90 10.83 5.31
CA PRO A 285 5.17 10.40 6.49
C PRO A 285 3.81 11.07 6.65
N ARG A 286 2.92 10.45 7.43
CA ARG A 286 1.53 10.85 7.67
C ARG A 286 1.37 12.33 8.05
N GLU A 287 2.21 12.81 8.97
CA GLU A 287 2.14 14.19 9.46
C GLU A 287 2.45 15.23 8.38
N VAL A 288 3.29 14.89 7.39
CA VAL A 288 3.60 15.77 6.25
C VAL A 288 2.41 15.87 5.30
N ALA A 289 1.76 14.76 5.01
CA ALA A 289 0.54 14.74 4.20
C ALA A 289 -0.61 15.53 4.88
N ILE A 290 -0.75 15.39 6.19
CA ILE A 290 -1.72 16.17 6.98
C ILE A 290 -1.40 17.67 6.87
N GLY A 291 -0.13 18.07 7.06
CA GLY A 291 0.27 19.48 6.91
C GLY A 291 -0.08 20.04 5.53
N PHE A 292 0.16 19.28 4.48
CA PHE A 292 -0.23 19.65 3.12
C PHE A 292 -1.74 19.85 2.97
N LEU A 293 -2.55 18.89 3.45
CA LEU A 293 -4.00 18.98 3.41
C LEU A 293 -4.51 20.18 4.20
N GLN A 294 -3.97 20.42 5.41
CA GLN A 294 -4.29 21.61 6.20
C GLN A 294 -4.10 22.90 5.38
N GLY A 295 -2.94 23.06 4.74
CA GLY A 295 -2.66 24.23 3.91
C GLY A 295 -3.62 24.35 2.72
N LEU A 296 -3.88 23.28 2.01
CA LEU A 296 -4.80 23.29 0.87
C LEU A 296 -6.23 23.63 1.29
N PHE A 297 -6.71 23.07 2.40
CA PHE A 297 -8.06 23.34 2.90
C PHE A 297 -8.16 24.71 3.60
N ASP A 298 -7.09 25.25 4.16
CA ASP A 298 -7.04 26.62 4.66
C ASP A 298 -7.09 27.64 3.52
N ALA A 299 -6.49 27.34 2.35
CA ALA A 299 -6.59 28.18 1.16
C ALA A 299 -7.97 28.06 0.48
N ASP A 300 -8.22 26.93 -0.20
CA ASP A 300 -9.38 26.72 -1.09
C ASP A 300 -10.57 26.01 -0.41
N GLY A 301 -10.40 25.52 0.83
CA GLY A 301 -11.44 24.78 1.54
C GLY A 301 -12.49 25.70 2.15
N HIS A 302 -13.74 25.24 2.18
CA HIS A 302 -14.87 25.92 2.81
C HIS A 302 -15.50 25.05 3.89
N ALA A 303 -15.44 25.50 5.14
CA ALA A 303 -16.11 24.88 6.28
C ALA A 303 -17.57 25.29 6.31
N ARG A 304 -18.48 24.37 5.98
CA ARG A 304 -19.93 24.57 5.94
C ARG A 304 -20.57 24.04 7.22
N SER A 305 -21.82 24.41 7.43
CA SER A 305 -22.60 23.89 8.55
C SER A 305 -22.99 22.40 8.42
N ASP A 306 -22.86 21.80 7.24
CA ASP A 306 -23.22 20.41 6.92
C ASP A 306 -22.02 19.56 6.50
N GLY A 307 -20.81 20.15 6.45
CA GLY A 307 -19.59 19.47 6.05
C GLY A 307 -18.48 20.40 5.62
N ILE A 308 -17.53 19.85 4.89
CA ILE A 308 -16.35 20.55 4.37
C ILE A 308 -16.31 20.38 2.88
N GLU A 309 -16.02 21.45 2.15
CA GLU A 309 -15.97 21.48 0.70
C GLU A 309 -14.60 21.97 0.23
N LEU A 310 -14.03 21.32 -0.75
CA LEU A 310 -12.85 21.78 -1.50
C LEU A 310 -13.22 21.87 -2.98
N GLY A 311 -12.92 23.02 -3.60
CA GLY A 311 -13.18 23.24 -5.01
C GLY A 311 -11.91 23.44 -5.82
N THR A 312 -11.79 22.79 -6.98
CA THR A 312 -10.64 22.96 -7.87
C THR A 312 -11.03 22.80 -9.34
N ARG A 313 -10.22 23.38 -10.23
CA ARG A 313 -10.35 23.15 -11.68
C ARG A 313 -9.56 21.93 -12.15
N SER A 314 -8.67 21.39 -11.33
CA SER A 314 -7.86 20.22 -11.66
C SER A 314 -8.53 18.94 -11.18
N GLU A 315 -8.87 18.08 -12.10
CA GLU A 315 -9.36 16.73 -11.81
C GLU A 315 -8.30 15.90 -11.08
N ALA A 316 -7.05 15.95 -11.55
CA ALA A 316 -5.94 15.23 -10.95
C ALA A 316 -5.74 15.60 -9.47
N LEU A 317 -5.80 16.90 -9.13
CA LEU A 317 -5.74 17.35 -7.74
C LEU A 317 -6.91 16.82 -6.92
N ALA A 318 -8.15 16.94 -7.45
CA ALA A 318 -9.34 16.45 -6.75
C ALA A 318 -9.25 14.95 -6.45
N ARG A 319 -8.88 14.12 -7.45
CA ARG A 319 -8.70 12.67 -7.30
C ARG A 319 -7.60 12.33 -6.30
N GLN A 320 -6.45 12.96 -6.40
CA GLN A 320 -5.32 12.68 -5.51
C GLN A 320 -5.60 13.10 -4.06
N VAL A 321 -6.30 14.21 -3.84
CA VAL A 321 -6.75 14.64 -2.49
C VAL A 321 -7.78 13.66 -1.94
N GLN A 322 -8.73 13.17 -2.76
CA GLN A 322 -9.68 12.14 -2.37
C GLN A 322 -8.99 10.88 -1.86
N LEU A 323 -7.95 10.41 -2.57
CA LEU A 323 -7.17 9.24 -2.16
C LEU A 323 -6.35 9.46 -0.87
N LEU A 324 -5.77 10.66 -0.69
CA LEU A 324 -5.08 11.00 0.57
C LEU A 324 -6.05 11.01 1.76
N LEU A 325 -7.25 11.55 1.58
CA LEU A 325 -8.30 11.54 2.61
C LEU A 325 -8.76 10.12 2.93
N ALA A 326 -8.97 9.28 1.91
CA ALA A 326 -9.33 7.86 2.10
C ALA A 326 -8.25 7.11 2.88
N ASN A 327 -6.96 7.35 2.60
CA ASN A 327 -5.85 6.78 3.36
C ASN A 327 -5.84 7.22 4.86
N LEU A 328 -6.39 8.40 5.17
CA LEU A 328 -6.65 8.89 6.55
C LEU A 328 -7.99 8.39 7.14
N GLY A 329 -8.71 7.52 6.45
CA GLY A 329 -10.01 7.02 6.88
C GLY A 329 -11.19 7.96 6.61
N ILE A 330 -11.01 8.99 5.79
CA ILE A 330 -11.99 10.02 5.49
C ILE A 330 -12.50 9.84 4.06
N VAL A 331 -13.77 9.48 3.89
CA VAL A 331 -14.40 9.37 2.57
C VAL A 331 -14.93 10.73 2.12
N ALA A 332 -14.44 11.20 0.97
CA ALA A 332 -14.88 12.42 0.33
C ALA A 332 -15.62 12.10 -0.97
N TYR A 333 -16.72 12.78 -1.23
CA TYR A 333 -17.50 12.67 -2.46
C TYR A 333 -16.95 13.63 -3.51
N ARG A 334 -16.47 13.11 -4.63
CA ARG A 334 -15.98 13.89 -5.77
C ARG A 334 -17.07 14.01 -6.82
N SER A 335 -17.37 15.22 -7.24
CA SER A 335 -18.34 15.47 -8.30
C SER A 335 -17.84 16.54 -9.26
N GLU A 336 -18.10 16.35 -10.54
CA GLU A 336 -17.92 17.38 -11.54
C GLU A 336 -19.11 18.33 -11.52
N LYS A 337 -18.82 19.62 -11.63
CA LYS A 337 -19.80 20.69 -11.78
C LYS A 337 -19.35 21.63 -12.89
N GLU A 338 -20.28 22.30 -13.50
CA GLU A 338 -20.01 23.34 -14.46
C GLU A 338 -20.09 24.70 -13.78
N ARG A 339 -19.04 25.51 -13.92
CA ARG A 339 -19.04 26.89 -13.46
C ARG A 339 -18.58 27.81 -14.59
N THR A 340 -19.46 28.71 -15.04
CA THR A 340 -19.19 29.65 -16.13
C THR A 340 -18.71 28.98 -17.43
N GLY A 341 -19.32 27.82 -17.79
CA GLY A 341 -19.00 27.08 -19.02
C GLY A 341 -17.71 26.27 -18.96
N ASN A 342 -17.11 26.09 -17.79
CA ASN A 342 -15.89 25.28 -17.59
C ASN A 342 -16.09 24.22 -16.52
N PRO A 343 -15.49 23.03 -16.66
CA PRO A 343 -15.53 21.99 -15.65
C PRO A 343 -14.87 22.49 -14.35
N PHE A 344 -15.47 22.07 -13.24
CA PHE A 344 -15.04 22.40 -11.90
C PHE A 344 -15.29 21.20 -10.99
N TRP A 345 -14.26 20.73 -10.32
CA TRP A 345 -14.33 19.59 -9.44
C TRP A 345 -14.58 20.01 -8.00
N GLN A 346 -15.54 19.38 -7.37
CA GLN A 346 -15.90 19.61 -5.98
C GLN A 346 -15.66 18.32 -5.19
N LEU A 347 -14.92 18.42 -4.09
CA LEU A 347 -14.85 17.40 -3.04
C LEU A 347 -15.72 17.85 -1.87
N PHE A 348 -16.64 17.00 -1.45
CA PHE A 348 -17.49 17.22 -0.29
C PHE A 348 -17.27 16.14 0.76
N ILE A 349 -17.00 16.54 1.98
CA ILE A 349 -16.82 15.69 3.15
C ILE A 349 -17.98 15.98 4.10
N GLY A 350 -18.90 15.03 4.27
CA GLY A 350 -20.09 15.20 5.10
C GLY A 350 -20.18 14.18 6.23
N GLY A 351 -21.15 14.39 7.12
CA GLY A 351 -21.46 13.44 8.17
C GLY A 351 -20.30 13.13 9.10
N HIS A 352 -20.17 11.85 9.49
CA HIS A 352 -19.07 11.38 10.34
C HIS A 352 -17.68 11.60 9.74
N ASN A 353 -17.56 11.61 8.41
CA ASN A 353 -16.29 11.90 7.76
C ASN A 353 -15.83 13.34 7.96
N ALA A 354 -16.77 14.29 8.07
CA ALA A 354 -16.43 15.68 8.39
C ALA A 354 -15.91 15.81 9.83
N LEU A 355 -16.52 15.12 10.82
CA LEU A 355 -15.98 15.08 12.18
C LEU A 355 -14.58 14.48 12.20
N ARG A 356 -14.40 13.32 11.54
CA ARG A 356 -13.09 12.67 11.42
C ARG A 356 -12.05 13.58 10.74
N PHE A 357 -12.47 14.40 9.76
CA PHE A 357 -11.58 15.39 9.17
C PHE A 357 -11.09 16.41 10.19
N TYR A 358 -11.97 16.98 11.03
CA TYR A 358 -11.58 17.91 12.07
C TYR A 358 -10.65 17.31 13.11
N GLU A 359 -10.84 16.04 13.45
CA GLU A 359 -10.03 15.32 14.44
C GLU A 359 -8.66 14.90 13.87
N THR A 360 -8.60 14.54 12.58
CA THR A 360 -7.41 13.93 11.96
C THR A 360 -6.58 14.96 11.21
N VAL A 361 -7.20 15.80 10.40
CA VAL A 361 -6.56 16.83 9.58
C VAL A 361 -6.73 18.20 10.23
N GLY A 362 -7.95 18.65 10.38
CA GLY A 362 -8.29 19.96 10.94
C GLY A 362 -7.86 21.13 10.06
N PHE A 363 -8.08 22.32 10.56
CA PHE A 363 -7.64 23.59 9.99
C PHE A 363 -6.65 24.25 10.95
N ARG A 364 -5.64 24.95 10.44
CA ARG A 364 -4.80 25.82 11.28
C ARG A 364 -5.45 27.18 11.56
N LEU A 365 -6.41 27.57 10.71
CA LEU A 365 -7.15 28.81 10.89
C LEU A 365 -8.33 28.60 11.86
N ASP A 366 -8.31 29.28 12.99
CA ASP A 366 -9.34 29.17 14.05
C ASP A 366 -10.75 29.41 13.53
N ALA A 367 -10.93 30.34 12.60
CA ALA A 367 -12.25 30.68 12.02
C ALA A 367 -12.89 29.48 11.30
N LYS A 368 -12.10 28.58 10.71
CA LYS A 368 -12.58 27.34 10.07
C LYS A 368 -12.65 26.21 11.07
N GLN A 369 -11.69 26.10 11.99
CA GLN A 369 -11.63 25.06 13.01
C GLN A 369 -12.81 25.14 14.00
N SER A 370 -13.26 26.32 14.35
CA SER A 370 -14.38 26.54 15.29
C SER A 370 -15.74 26.00 14.81
N ARG A 371 -15.88 25.71 13.49
CA ARG A 371 -17.07 25.04 12.92
C ARG A 371 -17.25 23.58 13.38
N HIS A 372 -16.22 22.98 13.95
CA HIS A 372 -16.27 21.62 14.51
C HIS A 372 -17.40 21.47 15.54
N GLU A 373 -17.54 22.43 16.47
CA GLU A 373 -18.58 22.39 17.50
C GLU A 373 -20.01 22.47 16.90
N GLU A 374 -20.21 23.23 15.83
CA GLU A 374 -21.51 23.32 15.15
C GLU A 374 -21.89 21.98 14.51
N LEU A 375 -20.91 21.25 13.95
CA LEU A 375 -21.11 19.93 13.35
C LEU A 375 -21.40 18.85 14.40
N GLN A 376 -20.68 18.81 15.53
CA GLN A 376 -20.93 17.88 16.62
C GLN A 376 -22.36 17.97 17.17
N ASN A 377 -22.91 19.18 17.28
CA ASN A 377 -24.27 19.40 17.75
C ASN A 377 -25.35 18.89 16.78
N ARG A 378 -25.00 18.58 15.51
CA ARG A 378 -25.92 18.07 14.47
C ARG A 378 -25.88 16.55 14.27
N GLU A 379 -25.04 15.81 14.97
CA GLU A 379 -24.80 14.37 14.80
C GLU A 379 -26.08 13.51 14.78
N ARG A 380 -27.15 13.95 15.45
CA ARG A 380 -28.43 13.21 15.52
C ARG A 380 -29.20 13.08 14.20
N GLY A 381 -28.77 13.74 13.13
CA GLY A 381 -29.46 13.76 11.82
C GLY A 381 -28.79 12.95 10.70
N TRP A 382 -27.62 12.34 10.94
CA TRP A 382 -26.82 11.70 9.88
C TRP A 382 -27.15 10.22 9.71
N THR A 383 -28.28 9.94 9.06
CA THR A 383 -28.82 8.57 8.90
C THR A 383 -28.39 7.88 7.60
N ARG A 384 -27.58 8.50 6.74
CA ARG A 384 -27.22 7.97 5.40
C ARG A 384 -25.73 7.77 5.15
N SER A 385 -24.87 8.00 6.12
CA SER A 385 -23.43 7.72 5.97
C SER A 385 -23.10 6.30 6.40
N GLU A 386 -22.25 5.63 5.62
CA GLU A 386 -21.74 4.28 5.90
C GLU A 386 -22.80 3.16 5.86
N LEU A 387 -23.60 3.14 4.80
CA LEU A 387 -24.51 2.03 4.53
C LEU A 387 -23.70 0.76 4.22
N VAL A 388 -24.16 -0.39 4.72
CA VAL A 388 -23.55 -1.69 4.46
C VAL A 388 -24.58 -2.59 3.74
N PRO A 389 -24.44 -2.76 2.43
CA PRO A 389 -25.42 -3.54 1.63
C PRO A 389 -25.38 -5.03 2.00
N GLY A 390 -26.45 -5.76 1.67
CA GLY A 390 -26.55 -7.21 1.89
C GLY A 390 -26.78 -7.66 3.34
N THR A 391 -26.78 -6.74 4.31
CA THR A 391 -26.77 -7.10 5.75
C THR A 391 -28.13 -7.25 6.39
N THR A 392 -29.20 -6.80 5.75
CA THR A 392 -30.57 -6.85 6.32
C THR A 392 -31.04 -8.29 6.56
N SER A 393 -30.90 -9.17 5.59
CA SER A 393 -31.28 -10.59 5.68
C SER A 393 -30.48 -11.33 6.73
N LEU A 394 -29.17 -11.07 6.79
CA LEU A 394 -28.26 -11.68 7.77
C LEU A 394 -28.61 -11.28 9.21
N LEU A 395 -28.92 -10.00 9.45
CA LEU A 395 -29.38 -9.53 10.76
C LEU A 395 -30.69 -10.19 11.19
N HIS A 396 -31.63 -10.41 10.26
CA HIS A 396 -32.87 -11.12 10.54
C HIS A 396 -32.64 -12.61 10.85
N ALA A 397 -31.79 -13.28 10.07
CA ALA A 397 -31.44 -14.68 10.32
C ALA A 397 -30.83 -14.87 11.71
N LEU A 398 -29.91 -13.99 12.13
CA LEU A 398 -29.36 -14.03 13.49
C LEU A 398 -30.42 -13.75 14.56
N LEU A 399 -31.34 -12.81 14.32
CA LEU A 399 -32.42 -12.51 15.26
C LEU A 399 -33.33 -13.73 15.45
N ASP A 400 -33.71 -14.42 14.39
CA ASP A 400 -34.61 -15.58 14.43
C ASP A 400 -34.01 -16.78 15.19
N LYS A 401 -32.66 -16.91 15.20
CA LYS A 401 -31.93 -17.92 15.98
C LYS A 401 -31.89 -17.64 17.50
N THR A 402 -32.26 -16.44 17.93
CA THR A 402 -32.16 -16.00 19.32
C THR A 402 -33.53 -15.78 19.96
N THR A 403 -34.23 -16.79 20.40
CA THR A 403 -35.51 -16.63 21.12
C THR A 403 -35.41 -17.01 22.58
N PRO A 404 -36.08 -16.30 23.52
CA PRO A 404 -36.99 -15.14 23.39
C PRO A 404 -36.26 -13.79 23.39
N HIS A 405 -36.77 -12.80 22.64
CA HIS A 405 -36.19 -11.46 22.54
C HIS A 405 -36.62 -10.54 23.69
N SER A 406 -35.66 -9.74 24.19
CA SER A 406 -35.98 -8.61 25.06
C SER A 406 -36.65 -7.47 24.26
N ARG A 407 -37.40 -6.62 24.95
CA ARG A 407 -38.06 -5.44 24.32
C ARG A 407 -37.04 -4.47 23.66
N SER A 408 -35.84 -4.40 24.21
CA SER A 408 -34.74 -3.60 23.66
C SER A 408 -34.22 -4.13 22.34
N VAL A 409 -34.03 -5.45 22.23
CA VAL A 409 -33.65 -6.13 20.98
C VAL A 409 -34.70 -5.88 19.90
N HIS A 410 -35.99 -6.14 20.23
CA HIS A 410 -37.07 -5.93 19.28
C HIS A 410 -37.12 -4.50 18.72
N LYS A 411 -36.97 -3.50 19.61
CA LYS A 411 -36.92 -2.08 19.21
C LYS A 411 -35.71 -1.72 18.34
N ALA A 412 -34.54 -2.32 18.61
CA ALA A 412 -33.36 -2.07 17.79
C ALA A 412 -33.50 -2.63 16.36
N PHE A 413 -34.12 -3.79 16.22
CA PHE A 413 -34.36 -4.44 14.93
C PHE A 413 -35.62 -3.96 14.20
N GLU A 414 -36.52 -3.22 14.86
CA GLU A 414 -37.75 -2.72 14.26
C GLU A 414 -37.49 -1.81 13.04
N HIS A 415 -36.45 -1.00 13.09
CA HIS A 415 -36.04 -0.15 11.97
C HIS A 415 -35.32 -0.90 10.84
N VAL A 416 -34.81 -2.11 11.13
CA VAL A 416 -34.22 -3.01 10.12
C VAL A 416 -35.34 -3.84 9.47
N LYS A 417 -36.46 -4.05 10.19
CA LYS A 417 -37.65 -4.78 9.68
C LYS A 417 -38.54 -4.00 8.70
N GLN A 418 -38.55 -2.68 8.84
CA GLN A 418 -39.37 -1.81 8.02
C GLN A 418 -38.66 -1.44 6.73
N ASP A 419 -38.56 -2.37 5.79
CA ASP A 419 -38.34 -2.17 4.36
C ASP A 419 -37.18 -1.27 3.87
N ASP A 420 -36.58 -1.70 2.77
CA ASP A 420 -35.86 -0.95 1.74
C ASP A 420 -34.69 -0.07 2.19
N ARG A 421 -34.31 -0.03 3.46
CA ARG A 421 -33.19 0.77 3.90
C ARG A 421 -32.05 -0.11 4.35
N THR A 422 -31.02 -0.15 3.54
CA THR A 422 -29.70 -0.66 3.94
C THR A 422 -29.27 -0.05 5.29
N PRO A 423 -28.99 -0.88 6.31
CA PRO A 423 -28.57 -0.37 7.60
C PRO A 423 -27.16 0.27 7.54
N THR A 424 -26.93 1.23 8.43
CA THR A 424 -25.60 1.79 8.61
C THR A 424 -24.73 0.86 9.46
N ARG A 425 -23.42 0.92 9.31
CA ARG A 425 -22.44 0.19 10.16
C ARG A 425 -22.75 0.36 11.65
N GLN A 426 -22.94 1.59 12.12
CA GLN A 426 -23.28 1.89 13.52
C GLN A 426 -24.57 1.18 13.96
N LYS A 427 -25.54 1.08 13.06
CA LYS A 427 -26.79 0.38 13.35
C LYS A 427 -26.61 -1.13 13.46
N ILE A 428 -25.75 -1.70 12.61
CA ILE A 428 -25.39 -3.12 12.66
C ILE A 428 -24.67 -3.41 13.98
N ASP A 429 -23.67 -2.63 14.34
CA ASP A 429 -22.93 -2.78 15.59
C ASP A 429 -23.84 -2.70 16.82
N GLN A 430 -24.80 -1.76 16.80
CA GLN A 430 -25.82 -1.65 17.85
C GLN A 430 -26.70 -2.91 17.92
N CYS A 431 -27.12 -3.47 16.78
CA CYS A 431 -27.92 -4.69 16.75
C CYS A 431 -27.10 -5.88 17.29
N LEU A 432 -25.88 -6.07 16.80
CA LEU A 432 -25.00 -7.15 17.23
C LEU A 432 -24.67 -7.09 18.72
N SER A 433 -24.43 -5.90 19.29
CA SER A 433 -24.15 -5.73 20.72
C SER A 433 -25.30 -6.11 21.67
N LEU A 434 -26.51 -6.22 21.13
CA LEU A 434 -27.70 -6.60 21.89
C LEU A 434 -28.03 -8.11 21.79
N LEU A 435 -27.36 -8.83 20.89
CA LEU A 435 -27.53 -10.28 20.73
C LEU A 435 -26.63 -11.04 21.74
N PRO A 436 -27.02 -12.26 22.15
CA PRO A 436 -26.20 -13.08 23.04
C PRO A 436 -24.93 -13.56 22.33
N ASN A 437 -23.87 -13.82 23.10
CA ASN A 437 -22.59 -14.27 22.55
C ASN A 437 -22.67 -15.58 21.77
N SER A 438 -23.71 -16.40 21.98
CA SER A 438 -23.90 -17.66 21.26
C SER A 438 -24.13 -17.48 19.75
N VAL A 439 -24.43 -16.27 19.27
CA VAL A 439 -24.55 -16.00 17.83
C VAL A 439 -23.20 -15.73 17.16
N GLN A 440 -22.12 -15.60 17.91
CA GLN A 440 -20.80 -15.32 17.36
C GLN A 440 -20.22 -16.50 16.57
N ASP A 441 -20.70 -17.72 16.85
CA ASP A 441 -20.33 -18.94 16.15
C ASP A 441 -21.21 -19.23 14.92
N GLU A 442 -22.14 -18.32 14.58
CA GLU A 442 -23.03 -18.49 13.46
C GLU A 442 -22.42 -17.92 12.15
N PRO A 443 -22.57 -18.60 11.01
CA PRO A 443 -22.00 -18.17 9.73
C PRO A 443 -22.46 -16.75 9.32
N GLU A 444 -23.70 -16.40 9.63
CA GLU A 444 -24.24 -15.06 9.33
C GLU A 444 -23.54 -13.96 10.14
N TYR A 445 -23.06 -14.27 11.34
CA TYR A 445 -22.29 -13.35 12.17
C TYR A 445 -20.91 -13.12 11.56
N GLU A 446 -20.22 -14.17 11.12
CA GLU A 446 -18.94 -14.09 10.43
C GLU A 446 -19.06 -13.26 9.12
N THR A 447 -20.11 -13.54 8.33
CA THR A 447 -20.41 -12.77 7.10
C THR A 447 -20.66 -11.29 7.40
N LEU A 448 -21.42 -10.98 8.47
CA LEU A 448 -21.62 -9.59 8.89
C LEU A 448 -20.33 -8.91 9.32
N GLN A 449 -19.45 -9.62 10.03
CA GLN A 449 -18.13 -9.07 10.39
C GLN A 449 -17.30 -8.75 9.15
N ALA A 450 -17.29 -9.64 8.15
CA ALA A 450 -16.58 -9.41 6.90
C ALA A 450 -17.11 -8.18 6.14
N LEU A 451 -18.44 -7.98 6.10
CA LEU A 451 -19.06 -6.81 5.47
C LEU A 451 -18.88 -5.51 6.28
N THR A 452 -18.76 -5.59 7.61
CA THR A 452 -18.62 -4.43 8.49
C THR A 452 -17.17 -4.08 8.83
N ARG A 453 -16.20 -4.59 8.12
CA ARG A 453 -14.77 -4.28 8.32
C ARG A 453 -14.53 -2.75 8.34
N PRO A 454 -13.81 -2.21 9.34
CA PRO A 454 -13.62 -0.76 9.50
C PRO A 454 -12.79 -0.12 8.39
N ASP A 455 -11.96 -0.89 7.73
CA ASP A 455 -11.05 -0.49 6.64
C ASP A 455 -11.72 -0.52 5.26
N ILE A 456 -12.97 -0.96 5.15
CA ILE A 456 -13.74 -0.99 3.90
C ILE A 456 -14.92 0.00 3.97
N PHE A 457 -15.11 0.76 2.91
CA PHE A 457 -16.31 1.54 2.63
C PHE A 457 -16.97 0.99 1.36
N TRP A 458 -18.24 0.62 1.45
CA TRP A 458 -19.01 0.10 0.31
C TRP A 458 -19.64 1.25 -0.46
N ASP A 459 -19.23 1.42 -1.72
CA ASP A 459 -19.65 2.53 -2.57
C ASP A 459 -20.44 2.03 -3.78
N GLU A 460 -21.61 2.62 -4.01
CA GLU A 460 -22.54 2.27 -5.08
C GLU A 460 -21.89 2.52 -6.45
N VAL A 461 -22.02 1.59 -7.37
CA VAL A 461 -21.60 1.75 -8.77
C VAL A 461 -22.46 2.79 -9.45
N ALA A 462 -21.85 3.87 -9.94
CA ALA A 462 -22.58 4.91 -10.69
C ALA A 462 -22.64 4.58 -12.17
N THR A 463 -21.50 4.26 -12.79
CA THR A 463 -21.42 3.90 -14.22
C THR A 463 -20.33 2.86 -14.45
N VAL A 464 -20.55 2.01 -15.47
CA VAL A 464 -19.54 1.14 -16.07
C VAL A 464 -19.60 1.35 -17.57
N GLU A 465 -18.53 1.93 -18.13
CA GLU A 465 -18.50 2.36 -19.52
C GLU A 465 -17.43 1.60 -20.31
N ASP A 466 -17.68 1.36 -21.60
CA ASP A 466 -16.67 0.84 -22.52
C ASP A 466 -15.59 1.89 -22.75
N SER A 467 -14.32 1.46 -22.68
CA SER A 467 -13.16 2.30 -22.88
C SER A 467 -12.05 1.53 -23.59
N ALA A 468 -10.96 2.20 -23.88
CA ALA A 468 -9.72 1.58 -24.38
C ALA A 468 -8.54 2.29 -23.73
N ALA A 469 -7.78 1.55 -22.95
CA ALA A 469 -6.64 2.08 -22.23
C ALA A 469 -5.51 1.05 -22.10
N ASP A 470 -4.33 1.55 -21.79
CA ASP A 470 -3.22 0.72 -21.35
C ASP A 470 -3.54 0.21 -19.93
N THR A 471 -3.61 -1.10 -19.78
CA THR A 471 -3.91 -1.73 -18.51
C THR A 471 -2.66 -2.36 -17.90
N TYR A 472 -2.59 -2.29 -16.58
CA TYR A 472 -1.47 -2.80 -15.78
C TYR A 472 -2.01 -3.68 -14.68
N ASP A 473 -1.31 -4.78 -14.42
CA ASP A 473 -1.60 -5.67 -13.29
C ASP A 473 -0.39 -5.81 -12.38
N PHE A 474 -0.62 -6.03 -11.08
CA PHE A 474 0.44 -6.18 -10.09
C PHE A 474 0.54 -7.62 -9.62
N VAL A 475 1.70 -8.21 -9.63
CA VAL A 475 1.92 -9.54 -9.05
C VAL A 475 2.05 -9.39 -7.53
N VAL A 476 1.05 -9.88 -6.80
CA VAL A 476 0.97 -9.85 -5.33
C VAL A 476 1.03 -11.27 -4.80
N PRO A 477 2.18 -11.73 -4.30
CA PRO A 477 2.28 -13.04 -3.67
C PRO A 477 1.55 -13.04 -2.32
N GLY A 478 0.61 -13.91 -2.11
CA GLY A 478 -0.12 -14.00 -0.85
C GLY A 478 -1.62 -14.00 -1.08
N THR A 479 -2.30 -12.94 -0.72
CA THR A 479 -3.77 -12.81 -0.88
C THR A 479 -4.21 -12.64 -2.34
N HIS A 480 -3.26 -12.43 -3.27
CA HIS A 480 -3.55 -12.13 -4.68
C HIS A 480 -4.51 -10.94 -4.85
N SER A 481 -4.58 -10.07 -3.85
CA SER A 481 -5.41 -8.86 -3.88
C SER A 481 -4.58 -7.61 -3.69
N PHE A 482 -5.01 -6.52 -4.31
CA PHE A 482 -4.37 -5.22 -4.16
C PHE A 482 -5.37 -4.09 -4.31
N MET A 483 -5.00 -2.94 -3.81
CA MET A 483 -5.80 -1.73 -3.94
C MET A 483 -5.23 -0.83 -5.02
N ALA A 484 -6.03 -0.52 -6.05
CA ALA A 484 -5.71 0.47 -7.07
C ALA A 484 -6.76 1.58 -7.09
N ASN A 485 -6.32 2.83 -7.10
CA ASN A 485 -7.19 4.02 -7.05
C ASN A 485 -8.24 4.00 -5.92
N GLY A 486 -7.93 3.33 -4.80
CA GLY A 486 -8.82 3.18 -3.67
C GLY A 486 -9.78 1.99 -3.75
N ILE A 487 -9.84 1.24 -4.84
CA ILE A 487 -10.72 0.08 -5.06
C ILE A 487 -9.91 -1.20 -4.88
N TYR A 488 -10.48 -2.21 -4.20
CA TYR A 488 -9.87 -3.53 -4.05
C TYR A 488 -10.01 -4.36 -5.31
N ASN A 489 -8.90 -4.93 -5.77
CA ASN A 489 -8.73 -5.72 -6.98
C ASN A 489 -8.07 -7.06 -6.67
N HIS A 490 -8.27 -8.05 -7.54
CA HIS A 490 -7.65 -9.37 -7.43
C HIS A 490 -6.57 -9.58 -8.49
N ASN A 491 -5.53 -10.33 -8.13
CA ASN A 491 -4.36 -10.60 -8.98
C ASN A 491 -4.51 -11.91 -9.79
N THR A 492 -3.64 -12.06 -10.77
CA THR A 492 -3.66 -13.15 -11.77
C THR A 492 -2.89 -14.39 -11.27
N THR A 493 -3.53 -15.57 -11.31
CA THR A 493 -2.90 -16.88 -11.06
C THR A 493 -2.42 -17.53 -12.36
N LEU A 494 -1.69 -18.68 -12.28
CA LEU A 494 -1.30 -19.46 -13.46
C LEU A 494 -2.53 -19.83 -14.33
N ALA A 495 -3.67 -20.11 -13.72
CA ALA A 495 -4.91 -20.38 -14.45
C ALA A 495 -5.37 -19.18 -15.30
N HIS A 496 -5.21 -17.95 -14.80
CA HIS A 496 -5.47 -16.74 -15.58
C HIS A 496 -4.48 -16.58 -16.74
N ILE A 497 -3.20 -16.92 -16.53
CA ILE A 497 -2.22 -16.91 -17.62
C ILE A 497 -2.64 -17.91 -18.72
N ILE A 498 -3.05 -19.12 -18.34
CA ILE A 498 -3.57 -20.13 -19.30
C ILE A 498 -4.80 -19.59 -20.04
N ALA A 499 -5.74 -18.99 -19.33
CA ALA A 499 -6.94 -18.43 -19.94
C ALA A 499 -6.59 -17.30 -20.94
N ASN A 500 -5.67 -16.40 -20.57
CA ASN A 500 -5.22 -15.32 -21.43
C ASN A 500 -4.52 -15.85 -22.70
N GLU A 501 -3.62 -16.84 -22.56
CA GLU A 501 -2.94 -17.47 -23.69
C GLU A 501 -3.93 -18.20 -24.63
N MET A 502 -5.03 -18.74 -24.07
CA MET A 502 -6.10 -19.36 -24.85
C MET A 502 -7.08 -18.34 -25.41
N GLY A 503 -7.03 -17.07 -25.03
CA GLY A 503 -8.05 -16.08 -25.37
C GLY A 503 -9.43 -16.38 -24.77
N ALA A 504 -9.49 -17.12 -23.65
CA ALA A 504 -10.67 -17.61 -23.00
C ALA A 504 -11.03 -16.75 -21.77
N ARG A 505 -12.34 -16.63 -21.49
CA ARG A 505 -12.76 -16.10 -20.19
C ARG A 505 -12.52 -17.14 -19.10
N ILE A 506 -12.13 -16.69 -17.90
CA ILE A 506 -11.93 -17.59 -16.77
C ILE A 506 -13.05 -17.39 -15.73
N ARG A 507 -13.58 -18.53 -15.25
CA ARG A 507 -14.43 -18.60 -14.06
C ARG A 507 -13.62 -19.30 -12.98
N THR A 508 -13.51 -18.67 -11.81
CA THR A 508 -12.74 -19.21 -10.70
C THR A 508 -13.65 -19.63 -9.57
N SER A 509 -13.37 -20.80 -9.00
CA SER A 509 -13.99 -21.28 -7.77
C SER A 509 -12.98 -22.09 -6.96
N SER A 510 -13.36 -22.59 -5.81
CA SER A 510 -12.52 -23.48 -4.99
C SER A 510 -13.33 -24.66 -4.44
N GLY A 511 -12.63 -25.76 -4.15
CA GLY A 511 -13.28 -26.96 -3.60
C GLY A 511 -14.10 -26.66 -2.34
N PRO A 512 -13.59 -25.90 -1.35
CA PRO A 512 -14.36 -25.54 -0.17
C PRO A 512 -15.64 -24.74 -0.40
N VAL A 513 -15.72 -23.98 -1.48
CA VAL A 513 -16.89 -23.15 -1.82
C VAL A 513 -17.99 -23.98 -2.52
N LEU A 514 -17.60 -25.06 -3.18
CA LEU A 514 -18.51 -25.93 -3.94
C LEU A 514 -18.96 -27.10 -3.06
N GLU A 515 -19.78 -26.85 -2.07
CA GLU A 515 -20.21 -27.88 -1.10
C GLU A 515 -21.38 -28.69 -1.59
N GLN A 516 -22.30 -28.10 -2.36
CA GLN A 516 -23.54 -28.70 -2.78
C GLN A 516 -23.64 -28.79 -4.31
N PRO A 517 -24.44 -29.75 -4.85
CA PRO A 517 -24.69 -29.84 -6.27
C PRO A 517 -25.25 -28.57 -6.91
N ALA A 518 -25.99 -27.76 -6.18
CA ALA A 518 -26.52 -26.49 -6.66
C ALA A 518 -25.42 -25.47 -6.94
N ASP A 519 -24.34 -25.46 -6.15
CA ASP A 519 -23.23 -24.51 -6.29
C ASP A 519 -22.50 -24.77 -7.61
N ILE A 520 -22.13 -26.02 -7.88
CA ILE A 520 -21.43 -26.39 -9.12
C ILE A 520 -22.35 -26.24 -10.33
N ALA A 521 -23.63 -26.57 -10.22
CA ALA A 521 -24.63 -26.37 -11.27
C ALA A 521 -24.75 -24.89 -11.63
N GLY A 522 -24.78 -24.00 -10.62
CA GLY A 522 -24.80 -22.55 -10.83
C GLY A 522 -23.56 -22.03 -11.57
N VAL A 523 -22.37 -22.55 -11.25
CA VAL A 523 -21.16 -22.18 -11.95
C VAL A 523 -21.15 -22.68 -13.40
N LEU A 524 -21.50 -23.96 -13.62
CA LEU A 524 -21.45 -24.61 -14.93
C LEU A 524 -22.48 -24.01 -15.92
N THR A 525 -23.68 -23.70 -15.46
CA THR A 525 -24.74 -23.13 -16.33
C THR A 525 -24.47 -21.68 -16.75
N ASN A 526 -23.54 -21.01 -16.09
CA ASN A 526 -23.11 -19.65 -16.43
C ASN A 526 -21.86 -19.61 -17.34
N LEU A 527 -21.34 -20.76 -17.78
CA LEU A 527 -20.23 -20.83 -18.74
C LEU A 527 -20.70 -20.52 -20.15
N GLU A 528 -19.85 -19.91 -20.95
CA GLU A 528 -20.03 -19.72 -22.39
C GLU A 528 -19.04 -20.62 -23.18
N GLU A 529 -19.26 -20.74 -24.49
CA GLU A 529 -18.40 -21.55 -25.34
C GLU A 529 -16.95 -21.05 -25.33
N GLY A 530 -16.02 -21.94 -24.97
CA GLY A 530 -14.60 -21.65 -24.88
C GLY A 530 -14.15 -21.07 -23.54
N ASP A 531 -15.03 -20.88 -22.55
CA ASP A 531 -14.66 -20.43 -21.21
C ASP A 531 -13.72 -21.44 -20.51
N LEU A 532 -12.93 -20.95 -19.56
CA LEU A 532 -12.08 -21.75 -18.69
C LEU A 532 -12.65 -21.74 -17.26
N LEU A 533 -12.98 -22.92 -16.74
CA LEU A 533 -13.34 -23.12 -15.34
C LEU A 533 -12.10 -23.51 -14.54
N PHE A 534 -11.69 -22.68 -13.57
CA PHE A 534 -10.62 -22.97 -12.63
C PHE A 534 -11.20 -23.32 -11.25
N ILE A 535 -10.81 -24.47 -10.71
CA ILE A 535 -11.16 -24.89 -9.35
C ILE A 535 -9.87 -25.10 -8.56
N ASP A 536 -9.64 -24.24 -7.57
CA ASP A 536 -8.53 -24.38 -6.62
C ASP A 536 -8.89 -25.39 -5.53
N GLU A 537 -7.88 -26.04 -4.94
CA GLU A 537 -8.07 -27.10 -3.93
C GLU A 537 -9.14 -28.13 -4.33
N ILE A 538 -9.14 -28.53 -5.59
CA ILE A 538 -10.17 -29.41 -6.18
C ILE A 538 -10.34 -30.73 -5.43
N HIS A 539 -9.33 -31.20 -4.68
CA HIS A 539 -9.40 -32.40 -3.85
C HIS A 539 -10.36 -32.27 -2.65
N ARG A 540 -10.82 -31.06 -2.34
CA ARG A 540 -11.78 -30.79 -1.27
C ARG A 540 -13.23 -30.82 -1.71
N LEU A 541 -13.48 -31.10 -2.97
CA LEU A 541 -14.85 -31.34 -3.46
C LEU A 541 -15.46 -32.56 -2.78
N SER A 542 -16.75 -32.49 -2.47
CA SER A 542 -17.51 -33.64 -1.99
C SER A 542 -17.71 -34.66 -3.15
N PRO A 543 -17.76 -35.96 -2.86
CA PRO A 543 -18.01 -36.98 -3.90
C PRO A 543 -19.27 -36.73 -4.71
N VAL A 544 -20.30 -36.13 -4.11
CA VAL A 544 -21.55 -35.80 -4.77
C VAL A 544 -21.34 -34.68 -5.81
N VAL A 545 -20.54 -33.68 -5.51
CA VAL A 545 -20.22 -32.59 -6.45
C VAL A 545 -19.29 -33.08 -7.57
N GLU A 546 -18.35 -34.01 -7.25
CA GLU A 546 -17.51 -34.62 -8.28
C GLU A 546 -18.34 -35.34 -9.35
N GLU A 547 -19.45 -36.04 -8.98
CA GLU A 547 -20.31 -36.74 -9.93
C GLU A 547 -20.94 -35.79 -10.97
N TYR A 548 -21.30 -34.57 -10.59
CA TYR A 548 -21.76 -33.56 -11.54
C TYR A 548 -20.68 -33.14 -12.54
N LEU A 549 -19.44 -33.03 -12.07
CA LEU A 549 -18.31 -32.71 -12.94
C LEU A 549 -18.01 -33.83 -13.97
N TYR A 550 -18.28 -35.11 -13.64
CA TYR A 550 -18.03 -36.20 -14.58
C TYR A 550 -18.83 -36.04 -15.86
N SER A 551 -20.14 -35.82 -15.74
CA SER A 551 -21.03 -35.62 -16.88
C SER A 551 -20.74 -34.29 -17.61
N ALA A 552 -20.41 -33.25 -16.85
CA ALA A 552 -20.04 -31.95 -17.41
C ALA A 552 -18.77 -32.00 -18.27
N MET A 553 -17.73 -32.78 -17.84
CA MET A 553 -16.44 -32.90 -18.53
C MET A 553 -16.50 -33.84 -19.74
N GLU A 554 -17.33 -34.90 -19.71
CA GLU A 554 -17.40 -35.90 -20.79
C GLU A 554 -18.45 -35.54 -21.86
N ASP A 555 -19.66 -35.19 -21.40
CA ASP A 555 -20.83 -35.05 -22.25
C ASP A 555 -21.29 -33.60 -22.41
N TYR A 556 -20.66 -32.64 -21.73
CA TYR A 556 -21.13 -31.25 -21.64
C TYR A 556 -22.61 -31.15 -21.22
N ARG A 557 -22.97 -31.89 -20.16
CA ARG A 557 -24.33 -31.94 -19.62
C ARG A 557 -24.31 -32.07 -18.12
N ILE A 558 -25.38 -31.56 -17.49
CA ILE A 558 -25.62 -31.80 -16.06
C ILE A 558 -27.08 -32.23 -15.87
N ASP A 559 -27.28 -33.14 -14.93
CA ASP A 559 -28.60 -33.63 -14.52
C ASP A 559 -28.99 -33.00 -13.17
N ILE A 560 -29.97 -32.09 -13.18
CA ILE A 560 -30.41 -31.42 -11.95
C ILE A 560 -31.72 -32.07 -11.47
N VAL A 561 -31.76 -32.52 -10.23
CA VAL A 561 -32.94 -33.04 -9.57
C VAL A 561 -33.71 -31.89 -8.95
N ILE A 562 -34.95 -31.60 -9.46
CA ILE A 562 -35.74 -30.43 -9.06
C ILE A 562 -36.57 -30.71 -7.80
N ASP A 563 -36.99 -31.95 -7.53
CA ASP A 563 -37.86 -32.31 -6.43
C ASP A 563 -37.27 -33.45 -5.57
N GLN A 564 -37.62 -33.47 -4.28
CA GLN A 564 -37.26 -34.54 -3.37
C GLN A 564 -38.44 -35.53 -3.22
N GLY A 565 -38.16 -36.84 -3.26
CA GLY A 565 -39.15 -37.90 -2.98
C GLY A 565 -39.48 -38.78 -4.18
N PRO A 566 -40.53 -39.63 -4.09
CA PRO A 566 -40.86 -40.63 -5.13
C PRO A 566 -41.21 -40.05 -6.50
N ASN A 567 -41.50 -38.76 -6.60
CA ASN A 567 -41.83 -38.04 -7.83
C ASN A 567 -40.74 -37.09 -8.29
N ALA A 568 -39.50 -37.26 -7.81
CA ALA A 568 -38.35 -36.43 -8.23
C ALA A 568 -38.20 -36.41 -9.75
N ARG A 569 -38.11 -35.22 -10.32
CA ARG A 569 -37.88 -35.01 -11.76
C ARG A 569 -36.44 -34.56 -11.95
N THR A 570 -35.76 -35.22 -12.88
CA THR A 570 -34.45 -34.80 -13.33
C THR A 570 -34.61 -33.97 -14.60
N VAL A 571 -33.99 -32.81 -14.63
CA VAL A 571 -33.88 -31.96 -15.81
C VAL A 571 -32.44 -32.01 -16.26
N GLN A 572 -32.22 -32.40 -17.52
CA GLN A 572 -30.92 -32.39 -18.17
C GLN A 572 -30.70 -31.02 -18.81
N ILE A 573 -29.55 -30.41 -18.53
CA ILE A 573 -29.16 -29.13 -19.09
C ILE A 573 -27.87 -29.37 -19.92
N ASP A 574 -27.91 -28.98 -21.19
CA ASP A 574 -26.73 -28.99 -22.06
C ASP A 574 -25.84 -27.78 -21.70
N LEU A 575 -24.53 -28.01 -21.62
CA LEU A 575 -23.52 -27.02 -21.35
C LEU A 575 -22.73 -26.68 -22.63
N PRO A 576 -22.26 -25.44 -22.80
CA PRO A 576 -21.33 -25.13 -23.87
C PRO A 576 -19.98 -25.82 -23.62
N PRO A 577 -19.21 -26.13 -24.68
CA PRO A 577 -17.85 -26.65 -24.51
C PRO A 577 -16.95 -25.68 -23.72
N PHE A 578 -16.29 -26.15 -22.68
CA PHE A 578 -15.42 -25.37 -21.80
C PHE A 578 -14.14 -26.12 -21.50
N THR A 579 -13.12 -25.40 -21.01
CA THR A 579 -11.87 -25.99 -20.52
C THR A 579 -11.88 -25.97 -18.98
N MET A 580 -11.52 -27.11 -18.36
CA MET A 580 -11.41 -27.19 -16.91
C MET A 580 -9.96 -27.29 -16.46
N VAL A 581 -9.57 -26.45 -15.50
CA VAL A 581 -8.29 -26.46 -14.82
C VAL A 581 -8.51 -26.67 -13.32
N GLY A 582 -7.93 -27.74 -12.77
CA GLY A 582 -7.98 -28.02 -11.33
C GLY A 582 -6.58 -27.88 -10.72
N ALA A 583 -6.47 -27.19 -9.59
CA ALA A 583 -5.26 -27.16 -8.79
C ALA A 583 -5.44 -27.96 -7.49
N THR A 584 -4.39 -28.67 -7.08
CA THR A 584 -4.41 -29.46 -5.86
C THR A 584 -3.02 -29.67 -5.28
N THR A 585 -2.90 -29.61 -3.97
CA THR A 585 -1.73 -30.06 -3.22
C THR A 585 -1.74 -31.57 -2.99
N ARG A 586 -2.89 -32.24 -3.19
CA ARG A 586 -3.14 -33.65 -2.81
C ARG A 586 -3.78 -34.43 -3.95
N LYS A 587 -3.07 -34.62 -5.05
CA LYS A 587 -3.55 -35.42 -6.20
C LYS A 587 -4.08 -36.83 -5.79
N GLY A 588 -3.51 -37.43 -4.75
CA GLY A 588 -3.92 -38.74 -4.26
C GLY A 588 -5.32 -38.81 -3.64
N LEU A 589 -5.88 -37.68 -3.22
CA LEU A 589 -7.24 -37.58 -2.69
C LEU A 589 -8.31 -37.44 -3.79
N LEU A 590 -7.93 -37.03 -4.99
CA LEU A 590 -8.85 -37.03 -6.12
C LEU A 590 -9.28 -38.46 -6.46
N THR A 591 -10.56 -38.64 -6.69
CA THR A 591 -11.09 -39.95 -7.11
C THR A 591 -10.48 -40.39 -8.44
N ALA A 592 -10.34 -41.67 -8.63
CA ALA A 592 -9.79 -42.22 -9.91
C ALA A 592 -10.63 -41.81 -11.11
N PRO A 593 -12.00 -41.76 -11.05
CA PRO A 593 -12.81 -41.27 -12.13
C PRO A 593 -12.57 -39.83 -12.51
N LEU A 594 -12.43 -38.91 -11.51
CA LEU A 594 -12.14 -37.49 -11.79
C LEU A 594 -10.77 -37.32 -12.44
N ARG A 595 -9.74 -37.99 -11.91
CA ARG A 595 -8.38 -37.94 -12.49
C ARG A 595 -8.31 -38.42 -13.93
N ALA A 596 -9.08 -39.46 -14.27
CA ALA A 596 -9.08 -40.03 -15.62
C ALA A 596 -9.68 -39.09 -16.68
N ARG A 597 -10.46 -38.08 -16.24
CA ARG A 597 -11.10 -37.10 -17.11
C ARG A 597 -10.26 -35.89 -17.45
N PHE A 598 -9.19 -35.63 -16.65
CA PHE A 598 -8.20 -34.64 -17.01
C PHE A 598 -7.26 -35.21 -18.10
N GLY A 599 -7.25 -34.54 -19.24
CA GLY A 599 -6.40 -34.96 -20.37
C GLY A 599 -4.92 -34.66 -20.20
N ILE A 600 -4.61 -33.67 -19.35
CA ILE A 600 -3.23 -33.23 -19.11
C ILE A 600 -3.07 -33.11 -17.60
N ASP A 601 -1.90 -33.54 -17.13
CA ASP A 601 -1.54 -33.53 -15.72
C ASP A 601 -0.13 -32.96 -15.55
N PHE A 602 0.02 -31.91 -14.81
CA PHE A 602 1.30 -31.29 -14.49
C PHE A 602 1.62 -31.51 -13.01
N ARG A 603 2.84 -31.98 -12.74
CA ARG A 603 3.40 -32.04 -11.40
C ARG A 603 4.51 -31.02 -11.31
N TYR A 604 4.44 -30.19 -10.29
CA TYR A 604 5.48 -29.25 -9.94
C TYR A 604 6.33 -29.85 -8.81
N ASP A 605 7.63 -30.01 -9.09
CA ASP A 605 8.61 -30.45 -8.10
C ASP A 605 9.18 -29.22 -7.36
N TYR A 606 9.80 -29.48 -6.21
CA TYR A 606 10.50 -28.43 -5.48
C TYR A 606 11.68 -27.92 -6.29
N TYR A 607 12.00 -26.65 -6.11
CA TYR A 607 13.17 -26.01 -6.73
C TYR A 607 14.45 -26.47 -6.03
N THR A 608 15.54 -26.61 -6.78
CA THR A 608 16.86 -26.82 -6.21
C THR A 608 17.36 -25.54 -5.52
N ALA A 609 18.33 -25.66 -4.62
CA ALA A 609 18.89 -24.52 -3.92
C ALA A 609 19.51 -23.49 -4.89
N GLU A 610 20.11 -23.96 -6.01
CA GLU A 610 20.69 -23.09 -7.04
C GLU A 610 19.61 -22.25 -7.76
N LEU A 611 18.51 -22.87 -8.16
CA LEU A 611 17.39 -22.16 -8.79
C LEU A 611 16.73 -21.19 -7.81
N LEU A 612 16.57 -21.58 -6.54
CA LEU A 612 16.08 -20.69 -5.50
C LEU A 612 17.06 -19.54 -5.20
N GLN A 613 18.36 -19.76 -5.31
CA GLN A 613 19.36 -18.71 -5.20
C GLN A 613 19.16 -17.64 -6.28
N GLU A 614 18.93 -18.04 -7.54
CA GLU A 614 18.63 -17.11 -8.62
C GLU A 614 17.35 -16.31 -8.35
N ILE A 615 16.29 -16.99 -7.88
CA ILE A 615 15.03 -16.37 -7.48
C ILE A 615 15.26 -15.40 -6.30
N THR A 616 16.04 -15.82 -5.29
CA THR A 616 16.36 -15.01 -4.12
C THR A 616 17.16 -13.76 -4.48
N GLN A 617 18.18 -13.91 -5.35
CA GLN A 617 18.97 -12.78 -5.86
C GLN A 617 18.13 -11.82 -6.70
N ARG A 618 17.23 -12.36 -7.53
CA ARG A 618 16.26 -11.56 -8.29
C ARG A 618 15.34 -10.80 -7.34
N SER A 619 14.79 -11.48 -6.35
CA SER A 619 13.92 -10.88 -5.32
C SER A 619 14.67 -9.85 -4.49
N ALA A 620 15.92 -10.10 -4.10
CA ALA A 620 16.75 -9.14 -3.37
C ALA A 620 17.01 -7.86 -4.18
N ARG A 621 17.28 -7.99 -5.49
CA ARG A 621 17.39 -6.82 -6.39
C ARG A 621 16.09 -6.02 -6.46
N ILE A 622 14.96 -6.72 -6.50
CA ILE A 622 13.62 -6.11 -6.48
C ILE A 622 13.38 -5.40 -5.14
N LEU A 623 13.79 -6.01 -4.01
CA LEU A 623 13.71 -5.42 -2.66
C LEU A 623 14.71 -4.25 -2.44
N GLY A 624 15.56 -3.96 -3.41
CA GLY A 624 16.57 -2.93 -3.26
C GLY A 624 17.64 -3.26 -2.20
N VAL A 625 17.76 -4.54 -1.83
CA VAL A 625 18.69 -5.03 -0.81
C VAL A 625 19.92 -5.61 -1.49
N GLN A 626 21.07 -5.11 -1.10
CA GLN A 626 22.33 -5.71 -1.54
C GLN A 626 22.51 -7.08 -0.88
N THR A 627 22.59 -8.12 -1.69
CA THR A 627 22.75 -9.50 -1.23
C THR A 627 23.96 -10.13 -1.91
N THR A 628 24.84 -10.76 -1.13
CA THR A 628 25.95 -11.53 -1.70
C THR A 628 25.43 -12.85 -2.29
N GLU A 629 26.18 -13.46 -3.19
CA GLU A 629 25.83 -14.77 -3.74
C GLU A 629 25.70 -15.83 -2.63
N ASP A 630 26.64 -15.85 -1.69
CA ASP A 630 26.63 -16.77 -0.54
C ASP A 630 25.45 -16.50 0.41
N GLY A 631 25.08 -15.21 0.63
CA GLY A 631 23.92 -14.84 1.44
C GLY A 631 22.60 -15.27 0.80
N ALA A 632 22.46 -15.10 -0.52
CA ALA A 632 21.31 -15.56 -1.27
C ALA A 632 21.21 -17.10 -1.27
N PHE A 633 22.34 -17.78 -1.41
CA PHE A 633 22.39 -19.24 -1.35
C PHE A 633 22.01 -19.78 0.04
N GLU A 634 22.47 -19.11 1.11
CA GLU A 634 22.12 -19.48 2.49
C GLU A 634 20.61 -19.43 2.73
N ILE A 635 19.94 -18.38 2.25
CA ILE A 635 18.48 -18.26 2.31
C ILE A 635 17.83 -19.35 1.44
N ALA A 636 18.33 -19.56 0.23
CA ALA A 636 17.78 -20.49 -0.74
C ALA A 636 17.81 -21.95 -0.22
N ARG A 637 18.94 -22.41 0.32
CA ARG A 637 19.10 -23.79 0.80
C ARG A 637 18.18 -24.10 1.99
N ARG A 638 17.86 -23.10 2.83
CA ARG A 638 16.93 -23.24 3.97
C ARG A 638 15.47 -22.97 3.61
N SER A 639 15.17 -22.79 2.33
CA SER A 639 13.82 -22.41 1.85
C SER A 639 12.94 -23.59 1.45
N ARG A 640 13.31 -24.81 1.79
CA ARG A 640 12.53 -26.04 1.52
C ARG A 640 12.09 -26.18 0.08
N GLY A 641 12.94 -25.82 -0.87
CA GLY A 641 12.61 -25.94 -2.29
C GLY A 641 11.47 -25.01 -2.78
N THR A 642 11.03 -24.04 -1.98
CA THR A 642 9.82 -23.27 -2.25
C THR A 642 10.11 -21.78 -2.42
N PRO A 643 9.80 -21.16 -3.58
CA PRO A 643 10.01 -19.71 -3.80
C PRO A 643 9.26 -18.81 -2.79
N ARG A 644 8.07 -19.23 -2.35
CA ARG A 644 7.28 -18.52 -1.33
C ARG A 644 8.03 -18.44 0.00
N VAL A 645 8.63 -19.56 0.44
CA VAL A 645 9.43 -19.60 1.67
C VAL A 645 10.70 -18.78 1.50
N ALA A 646 11.42 -18.91 0.37
CA ALA A 646 12.60 -18.13 0.07
C ALA A 646 12.35 -16.62 0.15
N ASN A 647 11.28 -16.15 -0.45
CA ASN A 647 10.89 -14.75 -0.39
C ASN A 647 10.48 -14.29 1.03
N ARG A 648 9.83 -15.15 1.82
CA ARG A 648 9.50 -14.87 3.22
C ARG A 648 10.76 -14.72 4.07
N LEU A 649 11.70 -15.67 3.94
CA LEU A 649 12.97 -15.65 4.67
C LEU A 649 13.84 -14.46 4.25
N LEU A 650 13.92 -14.15 2.96
CA LEU A 650 14.65 -13.00 2.44
C LEU A 650 14.18 -11.68 3.06
N ARG A 651 12.85 -11.48 3.18
CA ARG A 651 12.29 -10.27 3.80
C ARG A 651 12.71 -10.14 5.27
N ARG A 652 12.66 -11.24 6.01
CA ARG A 652 13.08 -11.25 7.42
C ARG A 652 14.59 -11.02 7.57
N THR A 653 15.38 -11.67 6.74
CA THR A 653 16.84 -11.46 6.71
C THR A 653 17.22 -10.01 6.38
N ARG A 654 16.46 -9.35 5.50
CA ARG A 654 16.62 -7.92 5.24
C ARG A 654 16.44 -7.09 6.51
N ASP A 655 15.39 -7.36 7.28
CA ASP A 655 15.11 -6.62 8.51
C ASP A 655 16.30 -6.74 9.49
N PHE A 656 16.90 -7.93 9.59
CA PHE A 656 18.15 -8.13 10.36
C PHE A 656 19.34 -7.37 9.76
N ALA A 657 19.51 -7.38 8.45
CA ALA A 657 20.60 -6.65 7.79
C ALA A 657 20.51 -5.13 8.00
N GLU A 658 19.31 -4.59 8.03
CA GLU A 658 19.06 -3.16 8.29
C GLU A 658 19.31 -2.77 9.76
N VAL A 659 19.04 -3.66 10.72
CA VAL A 659 19.14 -3.38 12.16
C VAL A 659 20.52 -3.71 12.72
N GLU A 660 21.10 -4.83 12.34
CA GLU A 660 22.33 -5.37 12.92
C GLU A 660 23.55 -5.24 11.99
N GLY A 661 23.35 -4.89 10.71
CA GLY A 661 24.39 -4.78 9.70
C GLY A 661 24.46 -3.41 9.05
N ASP A 662 25.08 -3.38 7.88
CA ASP A 662 25.21 -2.20 7.01
C ASP A 662 24.08 -2.12 5.94
N GLY A 663 23.01 -2.89 6.10
CA GLY A 663 21.91 -3.03 5.12
C GLY A 663 22.20 -4.02 4.01
N ARG A 664 23.29 -4.81 4.11
CA ARG A 664 23.68 -5.82 3.14
C ARG A 664 23.51 -7.22 3.71
N ILE A 665 22.86 -8.11 2.97
CA ILE A 665 22.72 -9.51 3.34
C ILE A 665 23.99 -10.27 2.90
N THR A 666 24.83 -10.59 3.88
CA THR A 666 25.94 -11.51 3.72
C THR A 666 25.53 -12.90 4.23
N LYS A 667 26.38 -13.91 4.02
CA LYS A 667 26.15 -15.25 4.57
C LYS A 667 25.97 -15.22 6.08
N GLU A 668 26.83 -14.44 6.78
CA GLU A 668 26.80 -14.34 8.24
C GLU A 668 25.52 -13.69 8.77
N ILE A 669 25.02 -12.66 8.08
CA ILE A 669 23.74 -12.02 8.42
C ILE A 669 22.58 -12.97 8.12
N ALA A 670 22.61 -13.67 6.98
CA ALA A 670 21.59 -14.64 6.62
C ALA A 670 21.54 -15.79 7.65
N ASP A 671 22.68 -16.38 7.99
CA ASP A 671 22.76 -17.45 8.98
C ASP A 671 22.23 -17.00 10.35
N ARG A 672 22.65 -15.82 10.82
CA ARG A 672 22.17 -15.28 12.11
C ARG A 672 20.67 -15.01 12.11
N ALA A 673 20.16 -14.40 11.04
CA ALA A 673 18.74 -14.11 10.90
C ALA A 673 17.89 -15.39 10.86
N LEU A 674 18.31 -16.41 10.10
CA LEU A 674 17.59 -17.67 9.98
C LEU A 674 17.61 -18.46 11.27
N ASN A 675 18.73 -18.49 11.98
CA ASN A 675 18.81 -19.11 13.31
C ASN A 675 17.93 -18.37 14.35
N ALA A 676 17.83 -17.04 14.27
CA ALA A 676 16.93 -16.26 15.12
C ALA A 676 15.44 -16.44 14.77
N LEU A 677 15.15 -16.99 13.60
CA LEU A 677 13.80 -17.39 13.16
C LEU A 677 13.52 -18.88 13.38
N ASP A 678 14.38 -19.57 14.14
CA ASP A 678 14.31 -21.00 14.40
C ASP A 678 14.29 -21.87 13.14
N VAL A 679 15.00 -21.42 12.08
CA VAL A 679 15.22 -22.18 10.84
C VAL A 679 16.66 -22.66 10.85
N ASP A 680 16.85 -23.94 10.97
CA ASP A 680 18.18 -24.56 11.07
C ASP A 680 18.92 -24.68 9.71
N GLU A 681 20.08 -25.29 9.73
CA GLU A 681 20.92 -25.44 8.51
C GLU A 681 20.29 -26.30 7.41
N GLU A 682 19.40 -27.22 7.77
CA GLU A 682 18.64 -28.07 6.85
C GLU A 682 17.28 -27.46 6.46
N GLY A 683 16.95 -26.26 6.95
CA GLY A 683 15.67 -25.58 6.70
C GLY A 683 14.51 -26.11 7.57
N LEU A 684 14.80 -26.87 8.63
CA LEU A 684 13.80 -27.32 9.59
C LEU A 684 13.42 -26.15 10.51
N ASP A 685 12.13 -25.96 10.77
CA ASP A 685 11.63 -25.01 11.76
C ASP A 685 11.35 -25.69 13.11
N ASP A 686 10.90 -24.89 14.10
CA ASP A 686 10.60 -25.40 15.45
C ASP A 686 9.62 -26.57 15.43
N MET A 687 8.61 -26.57 14.57
CA MET A 687 7.63 -27.65 14.51
C MET A 687 8.18 -28.92 13.86
N ASP A 688 9.00 -28.80 12.80
CA ASP A 688 9.69 -29.95 12.20
C ASP A 688 10.59 -30.63 13.23
N THR A 689 11.39 -29.81 13.93
CA THR A 689 12.26 -30.25 15.00
C THR A 689 11.46 -30.98 16.10
N ARG A 690 10.33 -30.38 16.50
CA ARG A 690 9.43 -30.97 17.51
C ARG A 690 8.83 -32.32 17.03
N ILE A 691 8.41 -32.39 15.75
CA ILE A 691 7.88 -33.64 15.18
C ILE A 691 8.93 -34.73 15.19
N LEU A 692 10.15 -34.45 14.69
CA LEU A 692 11.22 -35.44 14.61
C LEU A 692 11.72 -35.88 16.00
N LEU A 693 11.95 -34.95 16.92
CA LEU A 693 12.35 -35.27 18.28
C LEU A 693 11.26 -36.06 19.02
N THR A 694 9.98 -35.75 18.81
CA THR A 694 8.87 -36.51 19.36
C THR A 694 8.86 -37.93 18.84
N LEU A 695 9.12 -38.16 17.54
CA LEU A 695 9.25 -39.48 16.96
C LEU A 695 10.42 -40.23 17.55
N ILE A 696 11.58 -39.62 17.71
CA ILE A 696 12.80 -40.23 18.20
C ILE A 696 12.70 -40.51 19.71
N ASP A 697 12.44 -39.47 20.51
CA ASP A 697 12.57 -39.52 21.97
C ASP A 697 11.33 -40.12 22.67
N ASN A 698 10.10 -39.92 22.11
CA ASN A 698 8.85 -40.36 22.73
C ASN A 698 8.31 -41.67 22.16
N PHE A 699 8.66 -41.99 20.91
CA PHE A 699 8.15 -43.15 20.20
C PHE A 699 9.26 -44.11 19.71
N ASP A 700 10.47 -43.99 20.24
CA ASP A 700 11.63 -44.83 19.88
C ASP A 700 11.87 -44.92 18.36
N GLY A 701 11.66 -43.81 17.66
CA GLY A 701 11.76 -43.73 16.21
C GLY A 701 10.54 -44.22 15.42
N GLY A 702 9.51 -44.69 16.09
CA GLY A 702 8.27 -45.16 15.45
C GLY A 702 8.21 -46.68 15.29
N PRO A 703 7.19 -47.22 14.59
CA PRO A 703 6.13 -46.52 13.86
C PRO A 703 5.00 -45.99 14.78
N THR A 704 4.62 -44.72 14.60
CA THR A 704 3.50 -44.12 15.33
C THR A 704 2.42 -43.56 14.37
N GLY A 705 1.15 -43.64 14.80
CA GLY A 705 0.03 -43.16 14.03
C GLY A 705 -0.03 -41.60 13.99
N LEU A 706 -0.47 -41.03 12.86
CA LEU A 706 -0.58 -39.58 12.67
C LEU A 706 -1.28 -38.86 13.81
N LYS A 707 -2.43 -39.39 14.28
CA LYS A 707 -3.21 -38.77 15.37
C LYS A 707 -2.42 -38.72 16.69
N ASN A 708 -1.66 -39.75 16.99
CA ASN A 708 -0.86 -39.77 18.22
C ASN A 708 0.30 -38.77 18.13
N LEU A 709 0.96 -38.70 16.96
CA LEU A 709 2.04 -37.76 16.70
C LEU A 709 1.51 -36.33 16.82
N ALA A 710 0.42 -36.00 16.13
CA ALA A 710 -0.20 -34.69 16.11
C ALA A 710 -0.59 -34.19 17.51
N VAL A 711 -1.23 -35.08 18.32
CA VAL A 711 -1.56 -34.76 19.71
C VAL A 711 -0.29 -34.52 20.56
N SER A 712 0.77 -35.31 20.33
CA SER A 712 2.02 -35.18 21.09
C SER A 712 2.79 -33.90 20.80
N VAL A 713 2.70 -33.40 19.56
CA VAL A 713 3.31 -32.11 19.16
C VAL A 713 2.36 -30.92 19.39
N GLY A 714 1.09 -31.17 19.73
CA GLY A 714 0.09 -30.11 19.96
C GLY A 714 -0.41 -29.43 18.69
N GLU A 715 -0.50 -30.20 17.57
CA GLU A 715 -0.93 -29.68 16.28
C GLU A 715 -2.07 -30.54 15.69
N GLU A 716 -2.83 -30.01 14.73
CA GLU A 716 -3.85 -30.76 14.01
C GLU A 716 -3.24 -31.83 13.10
N SER A 717 -3.89 -32.99 13.01
CA SER A 717 -3.42 -34.09 12.16
C SER A 717 -3.31 -33.68 10.68
N GLY A 718 -4.25 -32.87 10.19
CA GLY A 718 -4.24 -32.33 8.84
C GLY A 718 -3.01 -31.46 8.57
N THR A 719 -2.70 -30.54 9.49
CA THR A 719 -1.55 -29.64 9.40
C THR A 719 -0.23 -30.42 9.39
N VAL A 720 -0.08 -31.41 10.27
CA VAL A 720 1.12 -32.27 10.28
C VAL A 720 1.27 -32.98 8.93
N GLU A 721 0.19 -33.57 8.40
CA GLU A 721 0.21 -34.32 7.14
C GLU A 721 0.40 -33.45 5.89
N GLU A 722 -0.08 -32.19 5.91
CA GLU A 722 -0.11 -31.33 4.72
C GLU A 722 1.08 -30.38 4.62
N VAL A 723 1.53 -29.88 5.77
CA VAL A 723 2.52 -28.81 5.82
C VAL A 723 3.92 -29.32 6.14
N TYR A 724 4.04 -30.24 7.11
CA TYR A 724 5.35 -30.67 7.63
C TYR A 724 5.84 -31.99 7.02
N GLU A 725 5.01 -33.03 6.99
CA GLU A 725 5.42 -34.37 6.49
C GLU A 725 6.00 -34.37 5.07
N PRO A 726 5.46 -33.60 4.08
CA PRO A 726 5.96 -33.68 2.71
C PRO A 726 7.44 -33.35 2.59
N TYR A 727 7.88 -32.28 3.28
CA TYR A 727 9.28 -31.89 3.29
C TYR A 727 10.16 -32.89 4.03
N LEU A 728 9.74 -33.31 5.22
CA LEU A 728 10.48 -34.27 6.04
C LEU A 728 10.66 -35.63 5.35
N ILE A 729 9.64 -36.07 4.61
CA ILE A 729 9.71 -37.34 3.85
C ILE A 729 10.64 -37.20 2.64
N GLN A 730 10.52 -36.08 1.90
CA GLN A 730 11.34 -35.87 0.72
C GLN A 730 12.83 -35.74 1.05
N GLU A 731 13.16 -35.05 2.12
CA GLU A 731 14.52 -34.89 2.61
C GLU A 731 15.03 -36.14 3.35
N GLY A 732 14.20 -37.17 3.51
CA GLY A 732 14.63 -38.43 4.10
C GLY A 732 14.84 -38.36 5.62
N PHE A 733 14.16 -37.45 6.32
CA PHE A 733 14.15 -37.41 7.79
C PHE A 733 13.15 -38.39 8.37
N MET A 734 12.04 -38.63 7.69
CA MET A 734 11.02 -39.58 8.12
C MET A 734 10.44 -40.38 6.95
N GLU A 735 9.79 -41.50 7.25
CA GLU A 735 9.10 -42.34 6.29
C GLU A 735 7.66 -42.61 6.74
N ARG A 736 6.77 -42.72 5.77
CA ARG A 736 5.37 -43.12 5.98
C ARG A 736 5.20 -44.60 5.66
N THR A 737 5.01 -45.41 6.66
CA THR A 737 4.75 -46.85 6.52
C THR A 737 3.28 -47.21 6.75
N PRO A 738 2.78 -48.39 6.39
CA PRO A 738 1.42 -48.83 6.69
C PRO A 738 1.09 -48.85 8.21
N ARG A 739 2.13 -48.92 9.07
CA ARG A 739 1.99 -48.93 10.55
C ARG A 739 2.03 -47.54 11.16
N GLY A 740 2.54 -46.54 10.41
CA GLY A 740 2.70 -45.18 10.93
C GLY A 740 3.95 -44.49 10.42
N ARG A 741 4.31 -43.39 11.08
CA ARG A 741 5.48 -42.57 10.77
C ARG A 741 6.70 -43.10 11.49
N VAL A 742 7.84 -43.15 10.81
CA VAL A 742 9.11 -43.66 11.31
C VAL A 742 10.20 -42.63 11.00
N ALA A 743 11.03 -42.33 12.00
CA ALA A 743 12.22 -41.51 11.83
C ALA A 743 13.30 -42.30 11.12
N LEU A 744 13.94 -41.71 10.10
CA LEU A 744 15.01 -42.31 9.34
C LEU A 744 16.39 -41.94 9.89
N GLN A 745 17.43 -42.63 9.46
CA GLN A 745 18.82 -42.47 9.90
C GLN A 745 19.27 -41.00 9.92
N ARG A 746 18.90 -40.24 8.86
CA ARG A 746 19.22 -38.80 8.75
C ARG A 746 18.68 -37.96 9.91
N ALA A 747 17.50 -38.28 10.44
CA ALA A 747 16.94 -37.59 11.61
C ALA A 747 17.75 -37.83 12.89
N TYR A 748 18.20 -39.06 13.09
CA TYR A 748 19.06 -39.40 14.23
C TYR A 748 20.42 -38.69 14.13
N GLU A 749 21.04 -38.69 12.95
CA GLU A 749 22.31 -38.00 12.69
C GLU A 749 22.19 -36.51 12.92
N HIS A 750 21.10 -35.91 12.44
CA HIS A 750 20.85 -34.46 12.56
C HIS A 750 20.74 -33.99 14.01
N PHE A 751 20.14 -34.78 14.88
CA PHE A 751 19.98 -34.44 16.28
C PHE A 751 21.00 -35.13 17.21
N ASP A 752 22.10 -35.67 16.69
CA ASP A 752 23.12 -36.39 17.48
C ASP A 752 22.52 -37.51 18.36
N ARG A 753 21.57 -38.28 17.80
CA ARG A 753 20.93 -39.42 18.44
C ARG A 753 21.42 -40.74 17.85
N THR A 754 21.43 -41.80 18.65
CA THR A 754 21.80 -43.15 18.21
C THR A 754 20.58 -43.83 17.59
N SER A 755 20.69 -44.29 16.36
CA SER A 755 19.62 -45.05 15.67
C SER A 755 19.52 -46.48 16.26
N PRO A 756 18.31 -47.01 16.50
CA PRO A 756 18.11 -48.37 16.97
C PRO A 756 18.72 -49.42 16.03
N SER A 757 18.85 -49.16 14.72
CA SER A 757 19.47 -50.05 13.76
C SER A 757 20.99 -50.15 13.90
N SER A 758 21.67 -49.15 14.46
CA SER A 758 23.11 -49.19 14.69
C SER A 758 23.53 -50.05 15.86
N GLU A 759 22.63 -50.33 16.79
CA GLU A 759 22.89 -51.27 17.91
C GLU A 759 22.78 -52.72 17.48
N GLN A 760 21.94 -53.06 16.50
CA GLN A 760 21.86 -54.42 15.98
C GLN A 760 23.07 -54.85 15.15
N ASP A 761 23.66 -53.94 14.37
CA ASP A 761 24.88 -54.20 13.59
C ASP A 761 26.16 -54.40 14.46
N LEU A 762 26.14 -53.90 15.70
CA LEU A 762 27.23 -54.07 16.68
C LEU A 762 27.22 -55.44 17.34
N PHE A 763 26.07 -56.15 17.35
CA PHE A 763 25.95 -57.48 17.94
C PHE A 763 26.02 -58.65 16.93
N ASP A 764 25.89 -58.35 15.62
CA ASP A 764 26.02 -59.38 14.55
C ASP A 764 27.45 -59.54 14.01
N GLN A 765 28.49 -58.94 14.65
CA GLN A 765 29.92 -59.07 14.28
C GLN A 765 30.73 -59.85 15.34
N GLU A 766 30.11 -60.73 16.15
CA GLU A 766 30.84 -61.75 16.95
C GLU A 766 30.67 -63.19 16.41
#